data_50d721161b733ef8855c543a0ceef72c
#
_entry.id   50d721161b733ef8855c543a0ceef72c
#
_cell.length_a   1.000
_cell.length_b   1.000
_cell.length_c   1.000
_cell.angle_alpha   90.00
_cell.angle_beta   90.00
_cell.angle_gamma   90.00
#
_symmetry.space_group_name_H-M   'P 1'
#
loop_
_entity.id
_entity.type
_entity.pdbx_description
1 polymer ?
#
loop_
_entity_poly.entity_id
_entity_poly.type
_entity_poly.pdbx_seq_one_letter_code
_entity_poly.pdbx_strand_id
1 'polypeptide(L)'
;MNSLLYGHNTDERIVAVQQLNDSTMRVYFRNDGSASFADERFYPFFFLSETTFLEGFAQKHWVKRLEGDAYFRHLCAFESWTCMWDAIRYMMDRFNKSAVTKADSYNQLDFLQLYSDQVTQYLLQSGRTLFKGMRFEDLHRMQLDIETYTSPRYRFSNPSRPEDRIILIALSDNRGWEHILNGKKLSEKQMLAELVRIITTKDPDAIEGHNIFNFDLPYILKRCELLGVTLTIGRDGSVPRSYDTRMSFAERTSEYSIADIAGRHVIDTRILVQSYDMTKRDMESHGLKYAAKHFGLSSPDRTYIPGEKISWHWDHDVQPLIDYAFDDVRETRKLSDHLAGTSFYLTQMVPMSYGAVTRSGSAAKIESLLVRTYLKEKHSIPKPTVGTQTAGGYTDIFSIGILGPALHVDVESLYPSIMVSRNIMPASDVKNVFQTLLQCLTSMRLDAKRKMKNCTDPEERSRLDATQSSLKILINSFYGYLGYSRGLFNDFSQADTVTRTGQEILHKIMEFIRSAGGKVIEADTDGVYFVPPETARAEETEKEFVQQLGSTMPEGINVALDGRYKRMLSYKKKNYALLGYDDRVKVKGSSLASRSMERFGRNYILQCIGCLLNGDIMGLHTLYSSLHHSIADHKLDIRDFSRVEVLRDSLDKYKTEVESGKRNRSAAYEVALAGSKHIRPGDRVAYYVTGHDANLRTFEHCRASEEWDPNFPDQNSPYYIKRLDEFSEKFSPFFLPQDFRAIFSADDLFSFSPEGITPLTIDLPNGSGDPNLPPPRIGIWLDEQN
;
A
#
# COMPACT_ATOMS: atom_id res chain seq x y z
N MET A 1 29.15 -12.00 -2.51
CA MET A 1 27.74 -11.61 -2.80
C MET A 1 27.46 -11.70 -4.29
N ASN A 2 26.24 -12.03 -4.67
CA ASN A 2 25.84 -12.11 -6.10
C ASN A 2 25.85 -10.70 -6.72
N SER A 3 26.78 -10.47 -7.67
CA SER A 3 26.94 -9.15 -8.31
C SER A 3 25.73 -8.71 -9.14
N LEU A 4 24.88 -9.64 -9.56
CA LEU A 4 23.65 -9.34 -10.28
C LEU A 4 22.63 -8.63 -9.37
N LEU A 5 22.55 -9.03 -8.11
CA LEU A 5 21.61 -8.45 -7.14
C LEU A 5 22.24 -7.25 -6.39
N TYR A 6 23.43 -7.42 -5.85
CA TYR A 6 24.06 -6.44 -4.96
C TYR A 6 25.00 -5.45 -5.69
N GLY A 7 24.91 -5.38 -7.03
CA GLY A 7 25.80 -4.56 -7.83
C GLY A 7 27.21 -5.18 -7.98
N HIS A 8 27.93 -4.68 -8.97
CA HIS A 8 29.26 -5.21 -9.31
C HIS A 8 30.42 -4.48 -8.61
N ASN A 9 30.16 -3.34 -7.96
CA ASN A 9 31.12 -2.67 -7.11
C ASN A 9 31.29 -3.41 -5.77
N THR A 10 32.49 -3.39 -5.19
CA THR A 10 32.81 -4.10 -3.95
C THR A 10 32.63 -3.28 -2.69
N ASP A 11 32.41 -1.97 -2.81
CA ASP A 11 32.24 -1.10 -1.66
C ASP A 11 31.06 -1.51 -0.78
N GLU A 12 31.29 -1.44 0.51
CA GLU A 12 30.31 -1.79 1.55
C GLU A 12 30.03 -0.58 2.46
N ARG A 13 28.96 -0.68 3.26
CA ARG A 13 28.60 0.28 4.30
C ARG A 13 28.37 1.71 3.79
N ILE A 14 27.95 1.85 2.49
CA ILE A 14 27.53 3.13 1.94
C ILE A 14 26.16 3.46 2.55
N VAL A 15 26.08 4.57 3.28
CA VAL A 15 24.84 4.97 3.97
C VAL A 15 24.07 6.04 3.21
N ALA A 16 24.72 6.83 2.35
CA ALA A 16 24.03 7.79 1.49
C ALA A 16 24.89 8.17 0.28
N VAL A 17 24.24 8.65 -0.76
CA VAL A 17 24.86 9.28 -1.94
C VAL A 17 24.09 10.55 -2.24
N GLN A 18 24.80 11.63 -2.53
CA GLN A 18 24.18 12.90 -2.93
C GLN A 18 24.99 13.58 -4.03
N GLN A 19 24.32 14.42 -4.79
CA GLN A 19 25.03 15.35 -5.70
C GLN A 19 25.60 16.50 -4.89
N LEU A 20 26.94 16.66 -4.93
CA LEU A 20 27.63 17.74 -4.27
C LEU A 20 27.63 19.01 -5.14
N ASN A 21 27.86 18.84 -6.43
CA ASN A 21 27.82 19.90 -7.42
C ASN A 21 27.46 19.33 -8.79
N ASP A 22 27.53 20.13 -9.83
CA ASP A 22 27.06 19.80 -11.18
C ASP A 22 27.75 18.56 -11.83
N SER A 23 28.88 18.14 -11.30
CA SER A 23 29.67 17.04 -11.85
C SER A 23 30.31 16.11 -10.81
N THR A 24 29.93 16.23 -9.56
CA THR A 24 30.54 15.48 -8.46
C THR A 24 29.45 14.89 -7.57
N MET A 25 29.56 13.59 -7.28
CA MET A 25 28.76 12.90 -6.28
C MET A 25 29.59 12.69 -5.02
N ARG A 26 28.96 12.86 -3.87
CA ARG A 26 29.52 12.53 -2.56
C ARG A 26 28.90 11.23 -2.06
N VAL A 27 29.76 10.30 -1.72
CA VAL A 27 29.40 8.98 -1.17
C VAL A 27 29.75 8.97 0.31
N TYR A 28 28.77 8.71 1.17
CA TYR A 28 28.95 8.60 2.61
C TYR A 28 29.06 7.15 3.04
N PHE A 29 30.03 6.86 3.88
CA PHE A 29 30.28 5.55 4.47
C PHE A 29 30.11 5.64 5.99
N ARG A 30 29.65 4.58 6.62
CA ARG A 30 29.61 4.50 8.08
C ARG A 30 30.45 3.35 8.60
N ASN A 31 31.56 3.70 9.21
CA ASN A 31 32.47 2.75 9.86
C ASN A 31 32.58 3.12 11.34
N ASP A 32 32.49 2.11 12.22
CA ASP A 32 32.69 2.24 13.68
C ASP A 32 31.96 3.44 14.33
N GLY A 33 30.73 3.70 13.89
CA GLY A 33 29.87 4.73 14.46
C GLY A 33 30.05 6.14 13.87
N SER A 34 31.10 6.44 13.11
CA SER A 34 31.32 7.72 12.43
C SER A 34 30.99 7.64 10.94
N ALA A 35 30.52 8.78 10.37
CA ALA A 35 30.37 8.91 8.93
C ALA A 35 31.65 9.52 8.32
N SER A 36 32.11 8.92 7.21
CA SER A 36 33.17 9.45 6.34
C SER A 36 32.59 9.63 4.95
N PHE A 37 33.29 10.33 4.06
CA PHE A 37 32.84 10.52 2.69
C PHE A 37 34.00 10.48 1.70
N ALA A 38 33.63 10.22 0.43
CA ALA A 38 34.49 10.37 -0.74
C ALA A 38 33.73 11.15 -1.82
N ASP A 39 34.45 12.07 -2.48
CA ASP A 39 33.91 12.84 -3.58
C ASP A 39 34.41 12.26 -4.90
N GLU A 40 33.47 11.93 -5.79
CA GLU A 40 33.76 11.25 -7.04
C GLU A 40 33.20 11.99 -8.24
N ARG A 41 33.94 11.97 -9.35
CA ARG A 41 33.47 12.51 -10.62
C ARG A 41 32.27 11.71 -11.12
N PHE A 42 31.23 12.42 -11.54
CA PHE A 42 30.01 11.86 -12.10
C PHE A 42 29.82 12.36 -13.53
N TYR A 43 29.47 11.47 -14.43
CA TYR A 43 29.12 11.75 -15.81
C TYR A 43 27.65 11.44 -16.04
N PRO A 44 26.75 12.44 -15.97
CA PRO A 44 25.34 12.26 -16.25
C PRO A 44 25.12 11.66 -17.64
N PHE A 45 24.12 10.83 -17.80
CA PHE A 45 23.88 10.15 -19.03
C PHE A 45 22.40 9.92 -19.34
N PHE A 46 22.13 9.66 -20.62
CA PHE A 46 20.86 9.12 -21.11
C PHE A 46 21.11 8.16 -22.27
N PHE A 47 20.06 7.42 -22.64
CA PHE A 47 20.11 6.53 -23.81
C PHE A 47 19.33 7.17 -24.96
N LEU A 48 19.82 6.96 -26.20
CA LEU A 48 19.16 7.36 -27.43
C LEU A 48 18.97 6.17 -28.38
N SER A 49 17.87 6.19 -29.12
CA SER A 49 17.69 5.28 -30.25
C SER A 49 18.56 5.69 -31.44
N GLU A 50 18.67 7.00 -31.68
CA GLU A 50 19.44 7.62 -32.75
C GLU A 50 20.05 8.94 -32.25
N THR A 51 21.13 9.41 -32.94
CA THR A 51 21.88 10.60 -32.54
C THR A 51 21.54 11.86 -33.33
N THR A 52 20.66 11.76 -34.34
CA THR A 52 20.31 12.83 -35.29
C THR A 52 19.93 14.15 -34.61
N PHE A 53 19.14 14.08 -33.55
CA PHE A 53 18.72 15.31 -32.83
C PHE A 53 19.82 15.90 -31.94
N LEU A 54 20.87 15.12 -31.59
CA LEU A 54 22.01 15.59 -30.79
C LEU A 54 23.13 16.15 -31.68
N GLU A 55 23.14 15.88 -33.00
CA GLU A 55 24.16 16.39 -33.92
C GLU A 55 24.22 17.90 -33.91
N GLY A 56 25.44 18.46 -33.80
CA GLY A 56 25.68 19.89 -33.71
C GLY A 56 25.58 20.50 -32.31
N PHE A 57 25.30 19.70 -31.30
CA PHE A 57 25.38 20.17 -29.91
C PHE A 57 26.82 20.47 -29.53
N ALA A 58 27.08 21.72 -29.15
CA ALA A 58 28.45 22.27 -29.07
C ALA A 58 29.20 21.91 -27.76
N GLN A 59 28.47 21.63 -26.67
CA GLN A 59 29.10 21.34 -25.39
C GLN A 59 29.69 19.91 -25.35
N LYS A 60 30.69 19.74 -24.52
CA LYS A 60 31.45 18.46 -24.42
C LYS A 60 30.56 17.32 -23.92
N HIS A 61 30.49 16.31 -24.74
CA HIS A 61 29.76 15.08 -24.49
C HIS A 61 30.43 13.89 -25.21
N TRP A 62 30.02 12.68 -24.81
CA TRP A 62 30.51 11.44 -25.42
C TRP A 62 29.32 10.60 -25.85
N VAL A 63 29.39 10.05 -27.02
CA VAL A 63 28.40 9.12 -27.56
C VAL A 63 29.07 7.77 -27.80
N LYS A 64 28.51 6.75 -27.23
CA LYS A 64 28.95 5.37 -27.41
C LYS A 64 27.79 4.53 -27.98
N ARG A 65 28.05 3.88 -29.14
CA ARG A 65 27.16 2.82 -29.60
C ARG A 65 27.31 1.62 -28.67
N LEU A 66 26.19 1.10 -28.20
CA LEU A 66 26.07 -0.09 -27.35
C LEU A 66 26.04 -1.35 -28.24
N GLU A 67 26.36 -2.49 -27.67
CA GLU A 67 26.22 -3.79 -28.30
C GLU A 67 24.74 -4.16 -28.52
N GLY A 68 24.49 -4.99 -29.56
CA GLY A 68 23.14 -5.40 -29.91
C GLY A 68 22.32 -4.32 -30.64
N ASP A 69 21.10 -4.69 -31.03
CA ASP A 69 20.24 -3.91 -31.91
C ASP A 69 18.90 -3.55 -31.28
N ALA A 70 18.83 -3.54 -29.94
CA ALA A 70 17.65 -3.05 -29.24
C ALA A 70 17.43 -1.54 -29.49
N TYR A 71 16.26 -1.03 -29.15
CA TYR A 71 15.82 0.31 -29.56
C TYR A 71 16.75 1.43 -29.13
N PHE A 72 17.12 1.50 -27.86
CA PHE A 72 18.05 2.50 -27.32
C PHE A 72 19.48 1.97 -27.43
N ARG A 73 20.14 2.28 -28.55
CA ARG A 73 21.45 1.73 -28.94
C ARG A 73 22.63 2.66 -28.74
N HIS A 74 22.40 3.87 -28.24
CA HIS A 74 23.44 4.85 -27.94
C HIS A 74 23.38 5.29 -26.50
N LEU A 75 24.52 5.25 -25.80
CA LEU A 75 24.71 5.85 -24.49
C LEU A 75 25.41 7.21 -24.69
N CYS A 76 24.78 8.29 -24.24
CA CYS A 76 25.32 9.63 -24.28
C CYS A 76 25.67 10.08 -22.88
N ALA A 77 26.91 10.41 -22.61
CA ALA A 77 27.42 10.90 -21.34
C ALA A 77 27.87 12.34 -21.45
N PHE A 78 27.75 13.10 -20.38
CA PHE A 78 27.98 14.54 -20.36
C PHE A 78 28.95 14.94 -19.26
N GLU A 79 29.59 16.10 -19.42
CA GLU A 79 30.57 16.60 -18.47
C GLU A 79 29.93 17.03 -17.16
N SER A 80 28.67 17.48 -17.20
CA SER A 80 27.92 17.92 -16.04
C SER A 80 26.41 17.70 -16.18
N TRP A 81 25.70 17.79 -15.08
CA TRP A 81 24.25 17.69 -15.04
C TRP A 81 23.56 18.77 -15.87
N THR A 82 24.04 20.01 -15.77
CA THR A 82 23.54 21.13 -16.58
C THR A 82 23.77 20.88 -18.06
N CYS A 83 24.96 20.40 -18.46
CA CYS A 83 25.25 20.05 -19.83
C CYS A 83 24.30 18.99 -20.40
N MET A 84 23.98 17.98 -19.62
CA MET A 84 22.99 16.96 -20.02
C MET A 84 21.60 17.57 -20.26
N TRP A 85 21.14 18.45 -19.37
CA TRP A 85 19.85 19.12 -19.55
C TRP A 85 19.84 20.11 -20.70
N ASP A 86 20.97 20.79 -20.97
CA ASP A 86 21.12 21.63 -22.16
C ASP A 86 20.99 20.80 -23.43
N ALA A 87 21.59 19.61 -23.45
CA ALA A 87 21.47 18.67 -24.58
C ALA A 87 20.00 18.22 -24.78
N ILE A 88 19.29 17.94 -23.72
CA ILE A 88 17.87 17.57 -23.79
C ILE A 88 17.04 18.73 -24.35
N ARG A 89 17.25 19.95 -23.86
CA ARG A 89 16.58 21.15 -24.40
C ARG A 89 16.89 21.38 -25.88
N TYR A 90 18.16 21.22 -26.26
CA TYR A 90 18.59 21.32 -27.64
C TYR A 90 17.90 20.28 -28.54
N MET A 91 17.82 19.04 -28.09
CA MET A 91 17.14 17.98 -28.84
C MET A 91 15.62 18.25 -28.96
N MET A 92 14.98 18.73 -27.88
CA MET A 92 13.55 19.09 -27.89
C MET A 92 13.29 20.22 -28.90
N ASP A 93 14.13 21.25 -28.94
CA ASP A 93 14.00 22.38 -29.88
C ASP A 93 14.13 21.92 -31.33
N ARG A 94 15.08 21.03 -31.60
CA ARG A 94 15.25 20.44 -32.95
C ARG A 94 14.10 19.55 -33.36
N PHE A 95 13.63 18.68 -32.45
CA PHE A 95 12.46 17.85 -32.68
C PHE A 95 11.24 18.71 -32.99
N ASN A 96 10.96 19.72 -32.16
CA ASN A 96 9.79 20.59 -32.31
C ASN A 96 9.82 21.46 -33.59
N LYS A 97 10.98 21.67 -34.20
CA LYS A 97 11.09 22.32 -35.52
C LYS A 97 10.67 21.42 -36.67
N SER A 98 10.82 20.12 -36.54
CA SER A 98 10.53 19.15 -37.60
C SER A 98 9.25 18.33 -37.36
N ALA A 99 8.75 18.25 -36.13
CA ALA A 99 7.62 17.44 -35.74
C ALA A 99 6.28 18.13 -36.04
N VAL A 100 5.29 17.35 -36.50
CA VAL A 100 3.90 17.79 -36.65
C VAL A 100 3.26 18.05 -35.29
N THR A 101 3.50 17.18 -34.33
CA THR A 101 3.06 17.36 -32.93
C THR A 101 4.26 17.73 -32.10
N LYS A 102 4.19 18.86 -31.43
CA LYS A 102 5.28 19.37 -30.58
C LYS A 102 5.29 18.66 -29.24
N ALA A 103 6.48 18.43 -28.72
CA ALA A 103 6.70 17.88 -27.37
C ALA A 103 6.81 19.04 -26.35
N ASP A 104 5.99 18.99 -25.30
CA ASP A 104 6.03 19.95 -24.18
C ASP A 104 6.99 19.48 -23.07
N SER A 105 7.35 18.21 -23.09
CA SER A 105 8.22 17.57 -22.09
C SER A 105 9.12 16.53 -22.76
N TYR A 106 10.31 16.34 -22.22
CA TYR A 106 11.28 15.32 -22.67
C TYR A 106 10.70 13.88 -22.61
N ASN A 107 9.72 13.62 -21.74
CA ASN A 107 9.04 12.33 -21.67
C ASN A 107 8.20 11.98 -22.90
N GLN A 108 7.97 12.95 -23.79
CA GLN A 108 7.27 12.77 -25.06
C GLN A 108 8.23 12.49 -26.24
N LEU A 109 9.55 12.50 -25.97
CA LEU A 109 10.57 12.14 -26.96
C LEU A 109 10.79 10.62 -26.89
N ASP A 110 10.18 9.87 -27.80
CA ASP A 110 10.25 8.41 -27.81
C ASP A 110 11.67 7.85 -28.08
N PHE A 111 12.54 8.66 -28.69
CA PHE A 111 13.93 8.33 -28.95
C PHE A 111 14.88 8.54 -27.73
N LEU A 112 14.39 9.09 -26.61
CA LEU A 112 15.15 9.40 -25.41
C LEU A 112 14.69 8.58 -24.22
N GLN A 113 15.63 7.88 -23.54
CA GLN A 113 15.39 7.26 -22.22
C GLN A 113 16.30 7.88 -21.18
N LEU A 114 15.71 8.53 -20.18
CA LEU A 114 16.39 9.24 -19.10
C LEU A 114 15.96 8.75 -17.72
N TYR A 115 16.92 8.57 -16.83
CA TYR A 115 16.70 8.49 -15.38
C TYR A 115 16.95 9.88 -14.78
N SER A 116 15.91 10.59 -14.40
CA SER A 116 16.01 12.00 -13.97
C SER A 116 16.54 12.20 -12.55
N ASP A 117 16.76 11.12 -11.77
CA ASP A 117 17.35 11.16 -10.44
C ASP A 117 18.87 10.90 -10.50
N GLN A 118 19.66 11.85 -9.98
CA GLN A 118 21.13 11.81 -10.01
C GLN A 118 21.68 10.61 -9.22
N VAL A 119 21.08 10.29 -8.07
CA VAL A 119 21.52 9.17 -7.23
C VAL A 119 21.31 7.86 -7.96
N THR A 120 20.16 7.67 -8.58
CA THR A 120 19.86 6.48 -9.40
C THR A 120 20.83 6.35 -10.57
N GLN A 121 21.08 7.44 -11.32
CA GLN A 121 22.07 7.40 -12.42
C GLN A 121 23.46 7.01 -11.92
N TYR A 122 23.91 7.60 -10.82
CA TYR A 122 25.22 7.29 -10.26
C TYR A 122 25.33 5.83 -9.78
N LEU A 123 24.29 5.31 -9.11
CA LEU A 123 24.26 3.93 -8.64
C LEU A 123 24.20 2.92 -9.81
N LEU A 124 23.47 3.25 -10.88
CA LEU A 124 23.45 2.47 -12.12
C LEU A 124 24.85 2.43 -12.76
N GLN A 125 25.52 3.58 -12.86
CA GLN A 125 26.82 3.72 -13.52
C GLN A 125 27.95 3.07 -12.71
N SER A 126 27.99 3.32 -11.38
CA SER A 126 29.05 2.82 -10.50
C SER A 126 28.89 1.36 -10.11
N GLY A 127 27.66 0.80 -10.27
CA GLY A 127 27.34 -0.55 -9.81
C GLY A 127 27.31 -0.71 -8.30
N ARG A 128 27.22 0.40 -7.56
CA ARG A 128 27.06 0.42 -6.11
C ARG A 128 25.61 0.21 -5.70
N THR A 129 25.43 -0.23 -4.46
CA THR A 129 24.15 -0.23 -3.74
C THR A 129 24.38 0.32 -2.34
N LEU A 130 23.33 0.84 -1.73
CA LEU A 130 23.41 1.32 -0.35
C LEU A 130 23.35 0.15 0.64
N PHE A 131 23.88 0.35 1.84
CA PHE A 131 23.77 -0.55 3.00
C PHE A 131 24.36 -1.95 2.82
N LYS A 132 25.09 -2.22 1.75
CA LYS A 132 25.74 -3.50 1.52
C LYS A 132 26.69 -3.82 2.70
N GLY A 133 26.61 -5.05 3.24
CA GLY A 133 27.38 -5.45 4.41
C GLY A 133 26.86 -4.92 5.74
N MET A 134 25.69 -4.26 5.79
CA MET A 134 25.06 -3.73 7.01
C MET A 134 23.83 -4.54 7.41
N ARG A 135 23.51 -4.50 8.70
CA ARG A 135 22.22 -4.87 9.25
C ARG A 135 21.35 -3.63 9.40
N PHE A 136 20.04 -3.80 9.54
CA PHE A 136 19.13 -2.68 9.73
C PHE A 136 19.42 -1.89 11.01
N GLU A 137 19.85 -2.59 12.04
CA GLU A 137 20.24 -2.06 13.35
C GLU A 137 21.52 -1.21 13.29
N ASP A 138 22.41 -1.46 12.30
CA ASP A 138 23.63 -0.66 12.10
C ASP A 138 23.34 0.74 11.63
N LEU A 139 22.18 0.97 11.00
CA LEU A 139 21.75 2.27 10.50
C LEU A 139 21.37 3.18 11.67
N HIS A 140 21.98 4.37 11.79
CA HIS A 140 21.58 5.32 12.82
C HIS A 140 20.30 6.04 12.39
N ARG A 141 19.17 5.71 13.04
CA ARG A 141 17.85 6.23 12.74
C ARG A 141 17.37 7.11 13.88
N MET A 142 16.95 8.33 13.56
CA MET A 142 16.42 9.31 14.51
C MET A 142 14.93 9.54 14.19
N GLN A 143 14.06 9.45 15.19
CA GLN A 143 12.65 9.77 15.07
C GLN A 143 12.44 11.21 15.50
N LEU A 144 11.52 11.90 14.80
CA LEU A 144 11.16 13.29 15.02
C LEU A 144 9.65 13.44 14.97
N ASP A 145 9.09 14.16 15.93
CA ASP A 145 7.68 14.55 16.00
C ASP A 145 7.56 15.94 16.61
N ILE A 146 6.56 16.74 16.19
CA ILE A 146 6.33 18.08 16.71
C ILE A 146 4.91 18.24 17.25
N GLU A 147 4.79 18.97 18.36
CA GLU A 147 3.51 19.44 18.86
C GLU A 147 3.39 20.94 18.61
N THR A 148 2.21 21.37 18.16
CA THR A 148 1.96 22.74 17.74
C THR A 148 0.82 23.37 18.52
N TYR A 149 0.95 24.65 18.82
CA TYR A 149 -0.14 25.44 19.40
C TYR A 149 -1.17 25.76 18.30
N THR A 150 -2.44 25.65 18.64
CA THR A 150 -3.53 26.12 17.78
C THR A 150 -4.18 27.32 18.45
N SER A 151 -4.17 28.47 17.79
CA SER A 151 -4.75 29.70 18.27
C SER A 151 -6.26 29.57 18.53
N PRO A 152 -6.82 30.25 19.56
CA PRO A 152 -8.25 30.28 19.82
C PRO A 152 -9.06 30.63 18.55
N ARG A 153 -10.21 30.00 18.37
CA ARG A 153 -11.12 30.12 17.20
C ARG A 153 -10.67 29.36 15.97
N TYR A 154 -9.49 28.72 15.95
CA TYR A 154 -9.07 27.83 14.87
C TYR A 154 -9.08 26.38 15.36
N ARG A 155 -9.37 25.49 14.43
CA ARG A 155 -9.41 24.06 14.71
C ARG A 155 -8.09 23.36 14.49
N PHE A 156 -7.27 23.93 13.59
CA PHE A 156 -5.96 23.39 13.22
C PHE A 156 -4.92 24.50 13.29
N SER A 157 -3.72 24.12 13.70
CA SER A 157 -2.55 24.98 13.63
C SER A 157 -2.16 25.28 12.19
N ASN A 158 -1.62 26.49 11.96
CA ASN A 158 -1.13 26.90 10.67
C ASN A 158 0.26 27.55 10.85
N PRO A 159 1.32 26.98 10.24
CA PRO A 159 2.68 27.48 10.45
C PRO A 159 2.90 28.94 10.03
N SER A 160 2.01 29.50 9.19
CA SER A 160 2.07 30.90 8.77
C SER A 160 1.50 31.88 9.80
N ARG A 161 0.77 31.40 10.82
CA ARG A 161 0.28 32.25 11.92
C ARG A 161 1.35 32.37 13.01
N PRO A 162 1.71 33.58 13.45
CA PRO A 162 2.75 33.77 14.47
C PRO A 162 2.46 33.01 15.78
N GLU A 163 1.19 32.97 16.19
CA GLU A 163 0.75 32.35 17.44
C GLU A 163 0.79 30.83 17.40
N ASP A 164 0.62 30.25 16.20
CA ASP A 164 0.62 28.80 15.99
C ASP A 164 2.06 28.28 15.93
N ARG A 165 2.76 28.43 17.05
CA ARG A 165 4.17 28.05 17.18
C ARG A 165 4.35 26.58 17.47
N ILE A 166 5.52 26.06 17.16
CA ILE A 166 5.96 24.75 17.66
C ILE A 166 6.19 24.90 19.17
N ILE A 167 5.56 24.04 19.96
CA ILE A 167 5.61 24.07 21.44
C ILE A 167 6.47 22.97 22.01
N LEU A 168 6.52 21.78 21.36
CA LEU A 168 7.42 20.68 21.69
C LEU A 168 8.04 20.12 20.41
N ILE A 169 9.30 19.69 20.51
CA ILE A 169 9.94 18.82 19.50
C ILE A 169 10.45 17.60 20.24
N ALA A 170 9.84 16.45 19.97
CA ALA A 170 10.24 15.18 20.53
C ALA A 170 11.20 14.46 19.56
N LEU A 171 12.27 13.91 20.12
CA LEU A 171 13.31 13.18 19.41
C LEU A 171 13.63 11.88 20.12
N SER A 172 13.86 10.83 19.33
CA SER A 172 14.44 9.58 19.82
C SER A 172 15.40 9.00 18.80
N ASP A 173 16.21 8.02 19.16
CA ASP A 173 16.99 7.25 18.21
C ASP A 173 16.90 5.75 18.47
N ASN A 174 17.35 4.94 17.51
CA ASN A 174 17.38 3.46 17.67
C ASN A 174 18.52 2.98 18.59
N ARG A 175 19.25 3.89 19.23
CA ARG A 175 20.31 3.59 20.20
C ARG A 175 19.89 3.87 21.65
N GLY A 176 18.58 4.13 21.86
CA GLY A 176 18.00 4.33 23.20
C GLY A 176 18.06 5.76 23.74
N TRP A 177 18.52 6.73 22.93
CA TRP A 177 18.48 8.13 23.33
C TRP A 177 17.10 8.75 23.02
N GLU A 178 16.60 9.55 23.97
CA GLU A 178 15.37 10.31 23.87
C GLU A 178 15.58 11.72 24.37
N HIS A 179 14.95 12.70 23.74
CA HIS A 179 15.05 14.10 24.13
C HIS A 179 13.83 14.88 23.71
N ILE A 180 13.49 15.92 24.51
CA ILE A 180 12.42 16.84 24.15
C ILE A 180 12.89 18.29 24.27
N LEU A 181 12.68 19.05 23.21
CA LEU A 181 12.83 20.49 23.22
C LEU A 181 11.51 21.10 23.63
N ASN A 182 11.52 21.83 24.75
CA ASN A 182 10.30 22.30 25.42
C ASN A 182 10.21 23.84 25.37
N GLY A 183 9.16 24.33 24.73
CA GLY A 183 8.87 25.74 24.55
C GLY A 183 8.49 26.50 25.86
N LYS A 184 8.30 25.77 26.99
CA LYS A 184 8.24 26.43 28.32
C LYS A 184 9.61 26.86 28.83
N LYS A 185 10.70 26.24 28.30
CA LYS A 185 12.08 26.51 28.71
C LYS A 185 12.87 27.27 27.67
N LEU A 186 12.54 27.10 26.39
CA LEU A 186 13.22 27.68 25.23
C LEU A 186 12.23 28.45 24.37
N SER A 187 12.64 29.55 23.76
CA SER A 187 11.86 30.15 22.67
C SER A 187 11.82 29.23 21.47
N GLU A 188 10.81 29.33 20.62
CA GLU A 188 10.69 28.53 19.41
C GLU A 188 11.95 28.63 18.53
N LYS A 189 12.50 29.85 18.38
CA LYS A 189 13.75 30.09 17.67
C LYS A 189 14.93 29.30 18.28
N GLN A 190 15.03 29.24 19.60
CA GLN A 190 16.06 28.46 20.29
C GLN A 190 15.84 26.95 20.12
N MET A 191 14.60 26.49 20.16
CA MET A 191 14.29 25.07 19.91
C MET A 191 14.70 24.65 18.50
N LEU A 192 14.40 25.44 17.48
CA LEU A 192 14.78 25.18 16.09
C LEU A 192 16.29 25.18 15.90
N ALA A 193 17.02 26.13 16.51
CA ALA A 193 18.47 26.16 16.50
C ALA A 193 19.09 24.94 17.21
N GLU A 194 18.50 24.53 18.33
CA GLU A 194 18.93 23.34 19.07
C GLU A 194 18.64 22.03 18.30
N LEU A 195 17.53 21.98 17.59
CA LEU A 195 17.22 20.86 16.67
C LEU A 195 18.33 20.70 15.62
N VAL A 196 18.76 21.80 15.00
CA VAL A 196 19.89 21.78 14.04
C VAL A 196 21.15 21.24 14.72
N ARG A 197 21.48 21.72 15.91
CA ARG A 197 22.65 21.26 16.67
C ARG A 197 22.59 19.77 17.00
N ILE A 198 21.43 19.29 17.46
CA ILE A 198 21.23 17.87 17.79
C ILE A 198 21.40 16.99 16.56
N ILE A 199 20.73 17.30 15.46
CA ILE A 199 20.82 16.50 14.22
C ILE A 199 22.25 16.46 13.69
N THR A 200 22.95 17.61 13.71
CA THR A 200 24.33 17.71 13.26
C THR A 200 25.27 16.90 14.16
N THR A 201 25.09 16.99 15.50
CA THR A 201 25.97 16.32 16.47
C THR A 201 25.73 14.80 16.51
N LYS A 202 24.47 14.37 16.47
CA LYS A 202 24.09 12.95 16.48
C LYS A 202 24.36 12.26 15.15
N ASP A 203 24.35 13.00 14.06
CA ASP A 203 24.61 12.57 12.70
C ASP A 203 23.83 11.31 12.28
N PRO A 204 22.48 11.31 12.34
CA PRO A 204 21.69 10.15 11.90
C PRO A 204 21.80 9.92 10.40
N ASP A 205 21.70 8.65 9.97
CA ASP A 205 21.62 8.28 8.56
C ASP A 205 20.20 8.45 8.01
N ALA A 206 19.21 8.24 8.87
CA ALA A 206 17.79 8.41 8.54
C ALA A 206 17.09 9.26 9.61
N ILE A 207 16.20 10.14 9.16
CA ILE A 207 15.24 10.87 9.99
C ILE A 207 13.86 10.27 9.66
N GLU A 208 13.17 9.80 10.70
CA GLU A 208 11.90 9.08 10.58
C GLU A 208 10.82 9.86 11.31
N GLY A 209 9.62 9.90 10.73
CA GLY A 209 8.44 10.46 11.38
C GLY A 209 7.17 9.84 10.82
N HIS A 210 6.04 10.07 11.47
CA HIS A 210 4.76 9.57 10.98
C HIS A 210 3.95 10.69 10.35
N ASN A 211 3.82 10.70 9.03
CA ASN A 211 3.30 11.79 8.21
C ASN A 211 4.24 13.00 8.12
N ILE A 212 5.52 12.76 8.30
CA ILE A 212 6.58 13.76 8.39
C ILE A 212 6.67 14.65 7.13
N PHE A 213 6.34 14.12 5.96
CA PHE A 213 6.36 14.85 4.70
C PHE A 213 5.21 15.85 4.57
N ASN A 214 4.04 15.58 5.17
CA ASN A 214 2.87 16.45 5.05
C ASN A 214 2.67 17.35 6.27
N PHE A 215 3.38 17.10 7.37
CA PHE A 215 3.19 17.86 8.59
C PHE A 215 4.51 18.38 9.18
N ASP A 216 5.35 17.54 9.76
CA ASP A 216 6.46 17.98 10.60
C ASP A 216 7.50 18.81 9.83
N LEU A 217 8.05 18.29 8.76
CA LEU A 217 9.10 18.99 7.98
C LEU A 217 8.58 20.26 7.30
N PRO A 218 7.43 20.29 6.64
CA PRO A 218 6.87 21.53 6.10
C PRO A 218 6.58 22.58 7.18
N TYR A 219 6.11 22.15 8.35
CA TYR A 219 5.87 23.04 9.48
C TYR A 219 7.18 23.66 9.99
N ILE A 220 8.18 22.82 10.27
CA ILE A 220 9.51 23.25 10.73
C ILE A 220 10.15 24.22 9.72
N LEU A 221 10.13 23.88 8.42
CA LEU A 221 10.70 24.74 7.37
C LEU A 221 10.02 26.11 7.34
N LYS A 222 8.68 26.15 7.42
CA LYS A 222 7.94 27.42 7.42
C LYS A 222 8.21 28.26 8.69
N ARG A 223 8.30 27.61 9.85
CA ARG A 223 8.64 28.31 11.09
C ARG A 223 10.08 28.82 11.09
N CYS A 224 11.01 28.04 10.55
CA CYS A 224 12.40 28.48 10.36
C CYS A 224 12.49 29.74 9.47
N GLU A 225 11.75 29.76 8.35
CA GLU A 225 11.66 30.94 7.46
C GLU A 225 11.16 32.18 8.22
N LEU A 226 10.05 32.05 8.97
CA LEU A 226 9.45 33.17 9.70
C LEU A 226 10.34 33.71 10.84
N LEU A 227 11.11 32.85 11.49
CA LEU A 227 11.94 33.17 12.63
C LEU A 227 13.38 33.51 12.28
N GLY A 228 13.74 33.42 10.97
CA GLY A 228 15.09 33.66 10.50
C GLY A 228 16.08 32.62 11.05
N VAL A 229 15.71 31.36 11.11
CA VAL A 229 16.58 30.23 11.47
C VAL A 229 16.93 29.48 10.19
N THR A 230 18.21 29.26 9.93
CA THR A 230 18.66 28.46 8.80
C THR A 230 18.71 26.99 9.22
N LEU A 231 17.83 26.14 8.64
CA LEU A 231 17.73 24.72 8.97
C LEU A 231 18.85 23.90 8.27
N THR A 232 20.10 24.08 8.70
CA THR A 232 21.30 23.44 8.12
C THR A 232 21.50 22.02 8.62
N ILE A 233 20.52 21.13 8.34
CA ILE A 233 20.54 19.73 8.80
C ILE A 233 21.08 18.73 7.76
N GLY A 234 21.45 19.17 6.58
CA GLY A 234 22.22 18.38 5.61
C GLY A 234 23.62 18.06 6.16
N ARG A 235 24.20 16.92 5.82
CA ARG A 235 25.58 16.55 6.17
C ARG A 235 26.62 17.51 5.56
N ASP A 236 26.27 18.17 4.49
CA ASP A 236 27.07 19.21 3.84
C ASP A 236 26.79 20.64 4.38
N GLY A 237 25.96 20.76 5.42
CA GLY A 237 25.50 22.02 5.98
C GLY A 237 24.40 22.72 5.16
N SER A 238 23.84 22.07 4.16
CA SER A 238 22.74 22.62 3.36
C SER A 238 21.39 22.51 4.07
N VAL A 239 20.42 23.27 3.56
CA VAL A 239 19.00 23.26 3.97
C VAL A 239 18.26 22.17 3.19
N PRO A 240 17.25 21.52 3.76
CA PRO A 240 16.40 20.56 3.04
C PRO A 240 15.78 21.18 1.77
N ARG A 241 15.73 20.40 0.69
CA ARG A 241 15.03 20.79 -0.54
C ARG A 241 13.64 20.19 -0.54
N SER A 242 12.61 21.04 -0.61
CA SER A 242 11.23 20.57 -0.70
C SER A 242 10.70 20.65 -2.13
N TYR A 243 9.96 19.62 -2.54
CA TYR A 243 9.26 19.59 -3.82
C TYR A 243 8.00 18.71 -3.71
N ASP A 244 6.97 19.10 -4.44
CA ASP A 244 5.73 18.34 -4.50
C ASP A 244 5.85 17.17 -5.46
N THR A 245 5.33 16.03 -5.06
CA THR A 245 5.31 14.82 -5.87
C THR A 245 4.00 14.07 -5.67
N ARG A 246 3.75 13.12 -6.55
CA ARG A 246 2.59 12.23 -6.47
C ARG A 246 3.06 10.81 -6.26
N MET A 247 2.39 10.11 -5.36
CA MET A 247 2.59 8.69 -5.16
C MET A 247 1.26 7.96 -5.30
N SER A 248 1.28 6.86 -6.04
CA SER A 248 0.11 6.02 -6.22
C SER A 248 0.20 4.79 -5.34
N PHE A 249 -0.80 4.58 -4.49
CA PHE A 249 -1.02 3.36 -3.74
C PHE A 249 -2.21 2.62 -4.36
N ALA A 250 -1.94 1.57 -5.12
CA ALA A 250 -2.91 0.87 -5.95
C ALA A 250 -3.65 1.88 -6.87
N GLU A 251 -4.97 2.03 -6.70
CA GLU A 251 -5.79 2.96 -7.50
C GLU A 251 -5.84 4.39 -6.93
N ARG A 252 -5.17 4.65 -5.80
CA ARG A 252 -5.21 5.95 -5.11
C ARG A 252 -3.91 6.70 -5.35
N THR A 253 -4.02 7.93 -5.83
CA THR A 253 -2.89 8.86 -5.93
C THR A 253 -3.00 9.88 -4.81
N SER A 254 -1.92 10.07 -4.07
CA SER A 254 -1.78 11.08 -3.02
C SER A 254 -0.65 12.04 -3.38
N GLU A 255 -0.83 13.32 -3.09
CA GLU A 255 0.19 14.34 -3.22
C GLU A 255 0.98 14.46 -1.91
N TYR A 256 2.29 14.63 -2.02
CA TYR A 256 3.22 14.75 -0.90
C TYR A 256 4.23 15.85 -1.18
N SER A 257 4.62 16.57 -0.14
CA SER A 257 5.74 17.49 -0.19
C SER A 257 6.97 16.82 0.39
N ILE A 258 7.79 16.21 -0.46
CA ILE A 258 9.01 15.55 -0.03
C ILE A 258 10.05 16.60 0.36
N ALA A 259 10.77 16.36 1.45
CA ALA A 259 11.95 17.10 1.84
C ALA A 259 13.18 16.19 1.74
N ASP A 260 14.10 16.50 0.83
CA ASP A 260 15.38 15.81 0.71
C ASP A 260 16.43 16.55 1.56
N ILE A 261 17.09 15.79 2.43
CA ILE A 261 18.16 16.26 3.31
C ILE A 261 19.48 15.68 2.81
N ALA A 262 20.40 16.53 2.44
CA ALA A 262 21.67 16.12 1.87
C ALA A 262 22.43 15.12 2.78
N GLY A 263 22.80 13.97 2.22
CA GLY A 263 23.52 12.91 2.90
C GLY A 263 22.70 12.13 3.96
N ARG A 264 21.38 12.35 4.07
CA ARG A 264 20.49 11.64 4.99
C ARG A 264 19.24 11.18 4.26
N HIS A 265 18.60 10.16 4.81
CA HIS A 265 17.30 9.70 4.30
C HIS A 265 16.15 10.22 5.17
N VAL A 266 15.03 10.55 4.55
CA VAL A 266 13.78 10.82 5.29
C VAL A 266 12.81 9.67 5.02
N ILE A 267 12.32 9.06 6.09
CA ILE A 267 11.41 7.92 6.03
C ILE A 267 10.10 8.28 6.74
N ASP A 268 9.02 8.24 5.98
CA ASP A 268 7.67 8.43 6.52
C ASP A 268 7.05 7.08 6.86
N THR A 269 6.87 6.79 8.15
CA THR A 269 6.29 5.53 8.61
C THR A 269 4.83 5.37 8.20
N ARG A 270 4.09 6.48 7.93
CA ARG A 270 2.74 6.40 7.36
C ARG A 270 2.75 5.80 5.96
N ILE A 271 3.75 6.12 5.15
CA ILE A 271 3.95 5.52 3.81
C ILE A 271 4.21 4.01 3.93
N LEU A 272 5.01 3.59 4.91
CA LEU A 272 5.26 2.17 5.17
C LEU A 272 3.97 1.44 5.58
N VAL A 273 3.17 2.04 6.46
CA VAL A 273 1.85 1.53 6.87
C VAL A 273 0.90 1.43 5.68
N GLN A 274 0.85 2.44 4.82
CA GLN A 274 0.03 2.42 3.60
C GLN A 274 0.47 1.31 2.64
N SER A 275 1.78 1.11 2.49
CA SER A 275 2.35 0.04 1.65
C SER A 275 2.00 -1.35 2.19
N TYR A 276 2.01 -1.54 3.51
CA TYR A 276 1.55 -2.75 4.17
C TYR A 276 0.06 -2.99 3.91
N ASP A 277 -0.79 -1.98 4.17
CA ASP A 277 -2.24 -2.10 4.00
C ASP A 277 -2.67 -2.29 2.54
N MET A 278 -1.88 -1.86 1.59
CA MET A 278 -2.13 -2.12 0.16
C MET A 278 -2.16 -3.63 -0.14
N THR A 279 -1.35 -4.41 0.56
CA THR A 279 -1.27 -5.87 0.40
C THR A 279 -2.27 -6.60 1.29
N LYS A 280 -2.39 -6.20 2.55
CA LYS A 280 -3.19 -6.90 3.57
C LYS A 280 -4.65 -6.45 3.60
N ARG A 281 -4.89 -5.16 3.37
CA ARG A 281 -6.22 -4.53 3.35
C ARG A 281 -7.02 -4.72 4.65
N ASP A 282 -6.31 -4.79 5.79
CA ASP A 282 -6.87 -5.08 7.11
C ASP A 282 -6.88 -3.89 8.07
N MET A 283 -6.44 -2.69 7.61
CA MET A 283 -6.37 -1.49 8.43
C MET A 283 -7.50 -0.49 8.12
N GLU A 284 -8.14 0.04 9.17
CA GLU A 284 -9.15 1.09 9.05
C GLU A 284 -8.56 2.49 8.95
N SER A 285 -7.38 2.70 9.51
CA SER A 285 -6.68 3.99 9.53
C SER A 285 -5.18 3.78 9.39
N HIS A 286 -4.52 4.75 8.77
CA HIS A 286 -3.06 4.79 8.66
C HIS A 286 -2.43 5.80 9.64
N GLY A 287 -3.17 6.28 10.63
CA GLY A 287 -2.64 7.16 11.67
C GLY A 287 -1.79 6.39 12.68
N LEU A 288 -0.81 7.05 13.29
CA LEU A 288 0.19 6.47 14.20
C LEU A 288 -0.43 5.56 15.27
N LYS A 289 -1.36 6.10 16.04
CA LYS A 289 -2.00 5.42 17.18
C LYS A 289 -2.78 4.18 16.76
N TYR A 290 -3.46 4.25 15.62
CA TYR A 290 -4.18 3.10 15.10
C TYR A 290 -3.20 2.03 14.61
N ALA A 291 -2.17 2.42 13.87
CA ALA A 291 -1.18 1.50 13.34
C ALA A 291 -0.40 0.81 14.47
N ALA A 292 0.07 1.57 15.46
CA ALA A 292 0.78 1.00 16.61
C ALA A 292 -0.11 -0.01 17.37
N LYS A 293 -1.40 0.30 17.58
CA LYS A 293 -2.35 -0.63 18.20
C LYS A 293 -2.60 -1.86 17.32
N HIS A 294 -2.76 -1.68 16.02
CA HIS A 294 -2.99 -2.78 15.07
C HIS A 294 -1.85 -3.81 15.09
N PHE A 295 -0.61 -3.34 15.18
CA PHE A 295 0.57 -4.20 15.25
C PHE A 295 0.92 -4.65 16.68
N GLY A 296 0.16 -4.24 17.71
CA GLY A 296 0.47 -4.60 19.11
C GLY A 296 1.72 -3.90 19.67
N LEU A 297 2.09 -2.73 19.12
CA LEU A 297 3.30 -1.99 19.47
C LEU A 297 3.09 -0.90 20.52
N SER A 298 1.82 -0.53 20.78
CA SER A 298 1.47 0.47 21.78
C SER A 298 1.75 -0.02 23.19
N SER A 299 2.27 0.89 24.03
CA SER A 299 2.43 0.61 25.47
C SER A 299 1.07 0.52 26.17
N PRO A 300 0.90 -0.35 27.19
CA PRO A 300 -0.30 -0.32 28.05
C PRO A 300 -0.54 1.05 28.72
N ASP A 301 0.53 1.75 29.07
CA ASP A 301 0.51 3.05 29.76
C ASP A 301 0.55 4.24 28.81
N ARG A 302 0.20 4.04 27.54
CA ARG A 302 0.25 5.07 26.49
C ARG A 302 -0.68 6.24 26.82
N THR A 303 -0.14 7.45 26.79
CA THR A 303 -0.89 8.70 26.95
C THR A 303 -1.64 9.08 25.66
N TYR A 304 -2.94 9.36 25.77
CA TYR A 304 -3.78 9.80 24.66
C TYR A 304 -4.31 11.21 24.88
N ILE A 305 -3.97 12.12 23.97
CA ILE A 305 -4.49 13.50 23.96
C ILE A 305 -5.19 13.73 22.61
N PRO A 306 -6.48 14.14 22.61
CA PRO A 306 -7.14 14.63 21.41
C PRO A 306 -6.44 15.87 20.86
N GLY A 307 -6.28 15.97 19.54
CA GLY A 307 -5.55 17.10 18.91
C GLY A 307 -6.09 18.48 19.31
N GLU A 308 -7.39 18.61 19.49
CA GLU A 308 -8.07 19.83 19.96
C GLU A 308 -7.72 20.23 21.39
N LYS A 309 -7.19 19.31 22.21
CA LYS A 309 -6.79 19.56 23.60
C LYS A 309 -5.30 19.82 23.77
N ILE A 310 -4.48 19.78 22.72
CA ILE A 310 -3.04 20.02 22.78
C ILE A 310 -2.74 21.40 23.36
N SER A 311 -3.38 22.47 22.83
CA SER A 311 -3.20 23.83 23.33
C SER A 311 -3.67 24.00 24.76
N TRP A 312 -4.77 23.33 25.16
CA TRP A 312 -5.25 23.35 26.53
C TRP A 312 -4.26 22.73 27.52
N HIS A 313 -3.70 21.55 27.20
CA HIS A 313 -2.67 20.91 28.02
C HIS A 313 -1.40 21.75 28.07
N TRP A 314 -1.02 22.35 26.95
CA TRP A 314 0.09 23.28 26.92
C TRP A 314 -0.07 24.45 27.91
N ASP A 315 -1.26 25.05 27.99
CA ASP A 315 -1.52 26.22 28.84
C ASP A 315 -1.66 25.84 30.31
N HIS A 316 -2.27 24.69 30.67
CA HIS A 316 -2.68 24.34 32.01
C HIS A 316 -1.83 23.23 32.66
N ASP A 317 -1.51 22.14 31.92
CA ASP A 317 -0.76 21.01 32.45
C ASP A 317 0.07 20.37 31.33
N VAL A 318 1.33 20.73 31.23
CA VAL A 318 2.22 20.34 30.13
C VAL A 318 2.78 18.92 30.25
N GLN A 319 2.77 18.31 31.47
CA GLN A 319 3.40 17.00 31.65
C GLN A 319 2.74 15.88 30.83
N PRO A 320 1.40 15.74 30.79
CA PRO A 320 0.77 14.76 29.91
C PRO A 320 1.09 14.97 28.43
N LEU A 321 1.27 16.23 28.00
CA LEU A 321 1.65 16.51 26.61
C LEU A 321 3.10 16.09 26.29
N ILE A 322 4.00 16.23 27.26
CA ILE A 322 5.37 15.73 27.14
C ILE A 322 5.39 14.22 27.03
N ASP A 323 4.64 13.53 27.90
CA ASP A 323 4.54 12.07 27.89
C ASP A 323 3.93 11.56 26.57
N TYR A 324 2.91 12.25 26.08
CA TYR A 324 2.28 12.00 24.79
C TYR A 324 3.26 12.13 23.61
N ALA A 325 4.05 13.21 23.56
CA ALA A 325 5.04 13.44 22.51
C ALA A 325 6.17 12.40 22.53
N PHE A 326 6.60 11.94 23.72
CA PHE A 326 7.54 10.84 23.83
C PHE A 326 6.95 9.51 23.31
N ASP A 327 5.67 9.25 23.64
CA ASP A 327 5.01 8.04 23.15
C ASP A 327 4.89 8.05 21.62
N ASP A 328 4.66 9.19 20.98
CA ASP A 328 4.57 9.30 19.51
C ASP A 328 5.92 8.97 18.84
N VAL A 329 7.05 9.43 19.33
CA VAL A 329 8.36 9.07 18.76
C VAL A 329 8.76 7.63 19.06
N ARG A 330 8.36 7.07 20.22
CA ARG A 330 8.57 5.66 20.57
C ARG A 330 7.76 4.73 19.68
N GLU A 331 6.49 5.06 19.43
CA GLU A 331 5.62 4.31 18.52
C GLU A 331 6.12 4.41 17.07
N THR A 332 6.58 5.58 16.64
CA THR A 332 7.20 5.79 15.31
C THR A 332 8.45 4.91 15.15
N ARG A 333 9.32 4.82 16.18
CA ARG A 333 10.49 3.92 16.19
C ARG A 333 10.07 2.46 16.06
N LYS A 334 9.13 2.00 16.89
CA LYS A 334 8.63 0.61 16.86
C LYS A 334 7.97 0.26 15.51
N LEU A 335 7.24 1.20 14.91
CA LEU A 335 6.67 1.01 13.55
C LEU A 335 7.78 0.91 12.51
N SER A 336 8.81 1.73 12.61
CA SER A 336 9.96 1.64 11.71
C SER A 336 10.68 0.31 11.90
N ASP A 337 10.94 -0.12 13.14
CA ASP A 337 11.55 -1.43 13.44
C ASP A 337 10.74 -2.59 12.83
N HIS A 338 9.41 -2.49 12.85
CA HIS A 338 8.52 -3.52 12.32
C HIS A 338 8.42 -3.53 10.79
N LEU A 339 8.41 -2.36 10.14
CA LEU A 339 8.07 -2.24 8.70
C LEU A 339 9.24 -1.87 7.80
N ALA A 340 10.22 -1.08 8.30
CA ALA A 340 11.23 -0.47 7.44
C ALA A 340 12.35 -1.44 7.04
N GLY A 341 12.58 -2.51 7.80
CA GLY A 341 13.60 -3.52 7.51
C GLY A 341 13.45 -4.14 6.12
N THR A 342 12.22 -4.39 5.67
CA THR A 342 11.95 -4.88 4.32
C THR A 342 12.49 -3.94 3.24
N SER A 343 12.24 -2.63 3.37
CA SER A 343 12.74 -1.62 2.41
C SER A 343 14.25 -1.45 2.50
N PHE A 344 14.84 -1.60 3.70
CA PHE A 344 16.29 -1.57 3.89
C PHE A 344 16.99 -2.69 3.11
N TYR A 345 16.53 -3.94 3.23
CA TYR A 345 17.12 -5.06 2.49
C TYR A 345 16.86 -5.00 0.99
N LEU A 346 15.73 -4.41 0.55
CA LEU A 346 15.52 -4.08 -0.87
C LEU A 346 16.55 -3.06 -1.38
N THR A 347 16.87 -2.06 -0.57
CA THR A 347 17.85 -1.01 -0.93
C THR A 347 19.26 -1.57 -1.12
N GLN A 348 19.61 -2.67 -0.45
CA GLN A 348 20.88 -3.37 -0.68
C GLN A 348 20.98 -3.98 -2.08
N MET A 349 19.88 -4.20 -2.76
CA MET A 349 19.83 -4.84 -4.08
C MET A 349 19.62 -3.85 -5.22
N VAL A 350 18.73 -2.89 -5.05
CA VAL A 350 18.34 -1.98 -6.13
C VAL A 350 19.21 -0.71 -6.17
N PRO A 351 19.54 -0.18 -7.35
CA PRO A 351 20.34 1.04 -7.49
C PRO A 351 19.47 2.31 -7.29
N MET A 352 18.94 2.47 -6.09
CA MET A 352 18.08 3.59 -5.68
C MET A 352 18.42 4.05 -4.27
N SER A 353 18.11 5.30 -3.91
CA SER A 353 18.21 5.76 -2.53
C SER A 353 17.16 5.08 -1.64
N TYR A 354 17.43 4.98 -0.33
CA TYR A 354 16.52 4.33 0.62
C TYR A 354 15.13 4.99 0.62
N GLY A 355 15.08 6.33 0.64
CA GLY A 355 13.82 7.04 0.52
C GLY A 355 13.08 6.77 -0.80
N ALA A 356 13.80 6.63 -1.92
CA ALA A 356 13.18 6.28 -3.20
C ALA A 356 12.62 4.85 -3.18
N VAL A 357 13.32 3.88 -2.57
CA VAL A 357 12.84 2.50 -2.44
C VAL A 357 11.53 2.41 -1.65
N THR A 358 11.36 3.20 -0.59
CA THR A 358 10.11 3.22 0.18
C THR A 358 8.92 3.79 -0.59
N ARG A 359 9.17 4.62 -1.60
CA ARG A 359 8.14 5.33 -2.39
C ARG A 359 7.94 4.79 -3.80
N SER A 360 8.86 3.99 -4.32
CA SER A 360 8.80 3.48 -5.70
C SER A 360 7.99 2.20 -5.80
N GLY A 361 7.28 2.04 -6.90
CA GLY A 361 6.63 0.79 -7.26
C GLY A 361 7.64 -0.33 -7.59
N SER A 362 7.21 -1.58 -7.51
CA SER A 362 8.06 -2.74 -7.76
C SER A 362 8.58 -2.83 -9.20
N ALA A 363 7.81 -2.33 -10.17
CA ALA A 363 8.24 -2.32 -11.57
C ALA A 363 9.52 -1.49 -11.78
N ALA A 364 9.62 -0.30 -11.17
CA ALA A 364 10.82 0.53 -11.26
C ALA A 364 12.04 -0.15 -10.61
N LYS A 365 11.84 -0.91 -9.53
CA LYS A 365 12.90 -1.68 -8.88
C LYS A 365 13.43 -2.79 -9.78
N ILE A 366 12.55 -3.58 -10.40
CA ILE A 366 12.94 -4.64 -11.33
C ILE A 366 13.66 -4.05 -12.55
N GLU A 367 13.08 -3.00 -13.14
CA GLU A 367 13.69 -2.33 -14.29
C GLU A 367 15.10 -1.81 -13.98
N SER A 368 15.30 -1.22 -12.80
CA SER A 368 16.63 -0.73 -12.40
C SER A 368 17.68 -1.84 -12.29
N LEU A 369 17.30 -3.05 -11.88
CA LEU A 369 18.18 -4.22 -11.86
C LEU A 369 18.54 -4.69 -13.27
N LEU A 370 17.56 -4.74 -14.17
CA LEU A 370 17.77 -5.09 -15.59
C LEU A 370 18.72 -4.07 -16.25
N VAL A 371 18.38 -2.79 -16.16
CA VAL A 371 19.15 -1.72 -16.80
C VAL A 371 20.57 -1.63 -16.23
N ARG A 372 20.78 -1.82 -14.92
CA ARG A 372 22.13 -1.87 -14.32
C ARG A 372 22.99 -2.94 -14.98
N THR A 373 22.41 -4.12 -15.23
CA THR A 373 23.14 -5.22 -15.86
C THR A 373 23.45 -4.92 -17.33
N TYR A 374 22.46 -4.43 -18.08
CA TYR A 374 22.64 -4.05 -19.48
C TYR A 374 23.66 -2.93 -19.66
N LEU A 375 23.64 -1.93 -18.76
CA LEU A 375 24.61 -0.84 -18.76
C LEU A 375 26.03 -1.34 -18.45
N LYS A 376 26.19 -2.24 -17.47
CA LYS A 376 27.47 -2.88 -17.14
C LYS A 376 28.05 -3.62 -18.36
N GLU A 377 27.21 -4.33 -19.07
CA GLU A 377 27.59 -5.09 -20.25
C GLU A 377 27.67 -4.24 -21.53
N LYS A 378 27.42 -2.93 -21.42
CA LYS A 378 27.42 -1.96 -22.53
C LYS A 378 26.48 -2.37 -23.66
N HIS A 379 25.37 -3.01 -23.33
CA HIS A 379 24.37 -3.52 -24.28
C HIS A 379 23.21 -2.56 -24.43
N SER A 380 22.63 -2.47 -25.62
CA SER A 380 21.43 -1.70 -25.95
C SER A 380 20.23 -2.20 -25.17
N ILE A 381 19.31 -1.29 -24.82
CA ILE A 381 18.09 -1.60 -24.06
C ILE A 381 16.84 -1.43 -24.95
N PRO A 382 15.81 -2.26 -24.74
CA PRO A 382 14.58 -2.16 -25.51
C PRO A 382 13.76 -0.93 -25.12
N LYS A 383 12.70 -0.65 -25.91
CA LYS A 383 11.65 0.28 -25.52
C LYS A 383 10.39 -0.50 -25.09
N PRO A 384 9.49 0.13 -24.33
CA PRO A 384 8.22 -0.50 -24.01
C PRO A 384 7.45 -0.93 -25.27
N THR A 385 6.91 -2.14 -25.24
CA THR A 385 5.98 -2.60 -26.29
C THR A 385 4.58 -2.09 -26.03
N VAL A 386 3.86 -1.76 -27.10
CA VAL A 386 2.45 -1.38 -27.02
C VAL A 386 1.60 -2.66 -27.07
N GLY A 387 0.69 -2.80 -26.15
CA GLY A 387 -0.19 -3.96 -26.08
C GLY A 387 -1.06 -3.93 -24.82
N THR A 388 -1.90 -4.93 -24.73
CA THR A 388 -2.74 -5.17 -23.54
C THR A 388 -2.70 -6.65 -23.20
N GLN A 389 -2.68 -6.94 -21.90
CA GLN A 389 -2.84 -8.29 -21.43
C GLN A 389 -4.28 -8.75 -21.67
N THR A 390 -4.49 -9.93 -22.24
CA THR A 390 -5.81 -10.46 -22.60
C THR A 390 -6.31 -11.50 -21.60
N ALA A 391 -5.41 -12.19 -20.89
CA ALA A 391 -5.73 -13.19 -19.88
C ALA A 391 -5.50 -12.68 -18.47
N GLY A 392 -6.47 -12.90 -17.58
CA GLY A 392 -6.36 -12.62 -16.13
C GLY A 392 -6.28 -13.90 -15.31
N GLY A 393 -6.03 -13.77 -14.01
CA GLY A 393 -6.08 -14.89 -13.07
C GLY A 393 -7.48 -15.51 -13.05
N TYR A 394 -7.55 -16.84 -12.97
CA TYR A 394 -8.83 -17.55 -12.92
C TYR A 394 -9.51 -17.36 -11.56
N THR A 395 -10.76 -16.96 -11.57
CA THR A 395 -11.58 -16.89 -10.37
C THR A 395 -12.99 -17.28 -10.71
N ASP A 396 -13.52 -18.25 -10.01
CA ASP A 396 -14.91 -18.69 -10.18
C ASP A 396 -15.48 -19.29 -8.90
N ILE A 397 -16.82 -19.34 -8.81
CA ILE A 397 -17.58 -19.88 -7.70
C ILE A 397 -18.44 -21.05 -8.19
N PHE A 398 -18.41 -22.16 -7.47
CA PHE A 398 -19.09 -23.42 -7.83
C PHE A 398 -20.18 -23.80 -6.83
N SER A 399 -20.20 -23.18 -5.67
CA SER A 399 -21.28 -23.36 -4.68
C SER A 399 -21.47 -22.09 -3.88
N ILE A 400 -22.73 -21.68 -3.68
CA ILE A 400 -23.15 -20.56 -2.83
C ILE A 400 -23.87 -21.15 -1.63
N GLY A 401 -23.59 -20.65 -0.42
CA GLY A 401 -24.21 -21.16 0.81
C GLY A 401 -23.21 -21.41 1.91
N ILE A 402 -23.62 -22.20 2.89
CA ILE A 402 -22.78 -22.61 4.03
C ILE A 402 -22.33 -24.05 3.80
N LEU A 403 -21.03 -24.21 3.62
CA LEU A 403 -20.42 -25.51 3.30
C LEU A 403 -19.34 -25.83 4.34
N GLY A 404 -19.14 -27.13 4.61
CA GLY A 404 -18.08 -27.58 5.49
C GLY A 404 -18.10 -29.06 5.76
N PRO A 405 -16.99 -29.60 6.29
CA PRO A 405 -15.71 -28.93 6.51
C PRO A 405 -15.11 -28.42 5.20
N ALA A 406 -14.36 -27.31 5.24
CA ALA A 406 -13.75 -26.72 4.06
C ALA A 406 -12.22 -26.68 4.19
N LEU A 407 -11.54 -27.10 3.13
CA LEU A 407 -10.09 -26.98 2.98
C LEU A 407 -9.75 -25.90 1.96
N HIS A 408 -8.63 -25.25 2.17
CA HIS A 408 -7.99 -24.36 1.21
C HIS A 408 -6.63 -24.91 0.81
N VAL A 409 -6.46 -25.17 -0.48
CA VAL A 409 -5.16 -25.47 -1.07
C VAL A 409 -4.70 -24.27 -1.87
N ASP A 410 -3.41 -23.96 -1.77
CA ASP A 410 -2.78 -22.85 -2.45
C ASP A 410 -1.53 -23.32 -3.20
N VAL A 411 -1.26 -22.72 -4.37
CA VAL A 411 -0.03 -22.99 -5.12
C VAL A 411 1.06 -22.02 -4.68
N GLU A 412 2.11 -22.56 -4.07
CA GLU A 412 3.21 -21.73 -3.57
C GLU A 412 3.82 -20.85 -4.66
N SER A 413 3.58 -19.52 -4.59
CA SER A 413 4.10 -18.54 -5.55
C SER A 413 3.77 -18.93 -7.00
N LEU A 414 2.50 -19.17 -7.33
CA LEU A 414 2.03 -19.72 -8.62
C LEU A 414 2.74 -19.11 -9.84
N TYR A 415 2.65 -17.79 -10.04
CA TYR A 415 3.22 -17.14 -11.22
C TYR A 415 4.76 -17.18 -11.27
N PRO A 416 5.47 -16.87 -10.17
CA PRO A 416 6.92 -17.09 -10.13
C PRO A 416 7.34 -18.52 -10.42
N SER A 417 6.66 -19.51 -9.87
CA SER A 417 6.95 -20.93 -10.09
C SER A 417 6.75 -21.31 -11.55
N ILE A 418 5.68 -20.82 -12.20
CA ILE A 418 5.44 -21.02 -13.65
C ILE A 418 6.57 -20.36 -14.46
N MET A 419 6.93 -19.12 -14.16
CA MET A 419 7.97 -18.42 -14.90
C MET A 419 9.33 -19.13 -14.80
N VAL A 420 9.68 -19.63 -13.61
CA VAL A 420 10.92 -20.38 -13.41
C VAL A 420 10.88 -21.75 -14.11
N SER A 421 9.81 -22.55 -13.90
CA SER A 421 9.72 -23.91 -14.42
C SER A 421 9.59 -23.96 -15.96
N ARG A 422 8.96 -22.95 -16.57
CA ARG A 422 8.77 -22.86 -18.02
C ARG A 422 9.74 -21.91 -18.73
N ASN A 423 10.71 -21.36 -18.00
CA ASN A 423 11.69 -20.39 -18.50
C ASN A 423 11.03 -19.20 -19.21
N ILE A 424 9.97 -18.63 -18.61
CA ILE A 424 9.24 -17.49 -19.18
C ILE A 424 9.97 -16.20 -18.84
N MET A 425 10.33 -15.45 -19.87
CA MET A 425 11.03 -14.17 -19.76
C MET A 425 10.64 -13.27 -20.94
N PRO A 426 10.85 -11.94 -20.86
CA PRO A 426 10.64 -11.05 -22.00
C PRO A 426 11.49 -11.46 -23.21
N ALA A 427 10.90 -11.50 -24.39
CA ALA A 427 11.64 -11.79 -25.62
C ALA A 427 12.74 -10.73 -25.90
N SER A 428 12.56 -9.51 -25.39
CA SER A 428 13.54 -8.42 -25.50
C SER A 428 14.73 -8.54 -24.54
N ASP A 429 14.68 -9.45 -23.56
CA ASP A 429 15.80 -9.71 -22.62
C ASP A 429 16.78 -10.73 -23.18
N VAL A 430 17.54 -10.32 -24.19
CA VAL A 430 18.51 -11.18 -24.90
C VAL A 430 19.69 -11.65 -24.03
N LYS A 431 19.86 -11.07 -22.85
CA LYS A 431 20.91 -11.43 -21.88
C LYS A 431 20.41 -12.39 -20.79
N ASN A 432 19.14 -12.78 -20.82
CA ASN A 432 18.51 -13.66 -19.82
C ASN A 432 18.67 -13.16 -18.38
N VAL A 433 18.68 -11.83 -18.19
CA VAL A 433 18.85 -11.20 -16.88
C VAL A 433 17.60 -11.40 -16.04
N PHE A 434 16.42 -11.26 -16.63
CA PHE A 434 15.13 -11.37 -15.97
C PHE A 434 14.97 -12.75 -15.30
N GLN A 435 15.19 -13.82 -16.05
CA GLN A 435 15.07 -15.18 -15.55
C GLN A 435 16.13 -15.49 -14.49
N THR A 436 17.37 -15.08 -14.74
CA THR A 436 18.47 -15.26 -13.78
C THR A 436 18.22 -14.55 -12.47
N LEU A 437 17.70 -13.32 -12.50
CA LEU A 437 17.29 -12.57 -11.31
C LEU A 437 16.19 -13.31 -10.54
N LEU A 438 15.14 -13.76 -11.23
CA LEU A 438 14.01 -14.45 -10.62
C LEU A 438 14.45 -15.75 -9.93
N GLN A 439 15.30 -16.54 -10.57
CA GLN A 439 15.86 -17.79 -10.00
C GLN A 439 16.72 -17.49 -8.77
N CYS A 440 17.62 -16.50 -8.85
CA CYS A 440 18.46 -16.09 -7.72
C CYS A 440 17.63 -15.64 -6.53
N LEU A 441 16.65 -14.75 -6.74
CA LEU A 441 15.77 -14.25 -5.69
C LEU A 441 14.95 -15.37 -5.04
N THR A 442 14.44 -16.29 -5.87
CA THR A 442 13.67 -17.46 -5.38
C THR A 442 14.52 -18.36 -4.51
N SER A 443 15.73 -18.70 -4.96
CA SER A 443 16.67 -19.53 -4.19
C SER A 443 17.04 -18.89 -2.86
N MET A 444 17.36 -17.59 -2.87
CA MET A 444 17.70 -16.85 -1.67
C MET A 444 16.54 -16.79 -0.67
N ARG A 445 15.30 -16.61 -1.17
CA ARG A 445 14.10 -16.62 -0.32
C ARG A 445 13.88 -17.97 0.36
N LEU A 446 14.02 -19.07 -0.40
CA LEU A 446 13.88 -20.42 0.15
C LEU A 446 14.95 -20.70 1.22
N ASP A 447 16.19 -20.24 0.99
CA ASP A 447 17.26 -20.36 1.95
C ASP A 447 16.99 -19.55 3.24
N ALA A 448 16.53 -18.30 3.09
CA ALA A 448 16.15 -17.47 4.24
C ALA A 448 15.00 -18.10 5.05
N LYS A 449 13.97 -18.64 4.39
CA LYS A 449 12.88 -19.36 5.05
C LYS A 449 13.37 -20.60 5.82
N ARG A 450 14.28 -21.38 5.22
CA ARG A 450 14.86 -22.57 5.90
C ARG A 450 15.66 -22.16 7.14
N LYS A 451 16.50 -21.15 7.03
CA LYS A 451 17.29 -20.61 8.17
C LYS A 451 16.37 -20.08 9.27
N MET A 452 15.33 -19.31 8.91
CA MET A 452 14.37 -18.75 9.85
C MET A 452 13.62 -19.84 10.65
N LYS A 453 13.27 -20.97 10.01
CA LYS A 453 12.57 -22.08 10.66
C LYS A 453 13.41 -22.72 11.78
N ASN A 454 14.72 -22.74 11.60
CA ASN A 454 15.66 -23.36 12.54
C ASN A 454 16.34 -22.33 13.47
N CYS A 455 16.02 -21.05 13.35
CA CYS A 455 16.64 -19.98 14.14
C CYS A 455 15.88 -19.79 15.45
N THR A 456 16.64 -19.83 16.56
CA THR A 456 16.13 -19.58 17.93
C THR A 456 16.41 -18.16 18.41
N ASP A 457 17.36 -17.46 17.80
CA ASP A 457 17.69 -16.07 18.12
C ASP A 457 16.60 -15.13 17.55
N PRO A 458 15.91 -14.35 18.40
CA PRO A 458 14.84 -13.45 17.96
C PRO A 458 15.30 -12.38 16.98
N GLU A 459 16.49 -11.81 17.16
CA GLU A 459 17.02 -10.74 16.28
C GLU A 459 17.37 -11.31 14.90
N GLU A 460 18.07 -12.41 14.85
CA GLU A 460 18.41 -13.08 13.59
C GLU A 460 17.15 -13.58 12.87
N ARG A 461 16.15 -14.08 13.61
CA ARG A 461 14.87 -14.48 13.04
C ARG A 461 14.11 -13.30 12.42
N SER A 462 14.10 -12.14 13.10
CA SER A 462 13.49 -10.90 12.58
C SER A 462 14.22 -10.43 11.30
N ARG A 463 15.53 -10.48 11.27
CA ARG A 463 16.35 -10.16 10.10
C ARG A 463 16.05 -11.08 8.93
N LEU A 464 15.96 -12.38 9.17
CA LEU A 464 15.63 -13.38 8.14
C LEU A 464 14.21 -13.17 7.60
N ASP A 465 13.26 -12.81 8.47
CA ASP A 465 11.88 -12.51 8.07
C ASP A 465 11.79 -11.23 7.21
N ALA A 466 12.45 -10.15 7.60
CA ALA A 466 12.54 -8.94 6.79
C ALA A 466 13.20 -9.21 5.43
N THR A 467 14.27 -10.02 5.41
CA THR A 467 14.96 -10.41 4.18
C THR A 467 14.04 -11.24 3.26
N GLN A 468 13.39 -12.31 3.76
CA GLN A 468 12.52 -13.15 2.94
C GLN A 468 11.28 -12.39 2.46
N SER A 469 10.78 -11.44 3.25
CA SER A 469 9.65 -10.56 2.88
C SER A 469 10.03 -9.61 1.74
N SER A 470 11.22 -9.00 1.79
CA SER A 470 11.74 -8.16 0.71
C SER A 470 11.90 -8.94 -0.61
N LEU A 471 12.46 -10.14 -0.53
CA LEU A 471 12.59 -11.03 -1.67
C LEU A 471 11.21 -11.43 -2.24
N LYS A 472 10.23 -11.74 -1.38
CA LYS A 472 8.87 -12.07 -1.79
C LYS A 472 8.20 -10.95 -2.59
N ILE A 473 8.39 -9.70 -2.15
CA ILE A 473 7.82 -8.52 -2.84
C ILE A 473 8.38 -8.42 -4.26
N LEU A 474 9.71 -8.53 -4.42
CA LEU A 474 10.32 -8.50 -5.74
C LEU A 474 9.85 -9.67 -6.61
N ILE A 475 9.95 -10.90 -6.13
CA ILE A 475 9.59 -12.12 -6.87
C ILE A 475 8.16 -12.04 -7.40
N ASN A 476 7.20 -11.69 -6.56
CA ASN A 476 5.80 -11.60 -6.96
C ASN A 476 5.53 -10.46 -7.96
N SER A 477 6.44 -9.50 -8.06
CA SER A 477 6.29 -8.35 -8.95
C SER A 477 6.81 -8.61 -10.36
N PHE A 478 7.57 -9.69 -10.59
CA PHE A 478 8.11 -10.03 -11.92
C PHE A 478 7.00 -10.28 -12.94
N TYR A 479 5.96 -11.02 -12.54
CA TYR A 479 4.78 -11.19 -13.39
C TYR A 479 4.12 -9.86 -13.75
N GLY A 480 3.86 -9.02 -12.75
CA GLY A 480 3.25 -7.70 -12.98
C GLY A 480 4.12 -6.77 -13.84
N TYR A 481 5.44 -6.96 -13.82
CA TYR A 481 6.36 -6.23 -14.70
C TYR A 481 6.19 -6.61 -16.17
N LEU A 482 5.96 -7.88 -16.49
CA LEU A 482 5.68 -8.31 -17.88
C LEU A 482 4.49 -7.56 -18.49
N GLY A 483 3.43 -7.33 -17.72
CA GLY A 483 2.22 -6.59 -18.13
C GLY A 483 2.30 -5.06 -17.91
N TYR A 484 3.44 -4.51 -17.48
CA TYR A 484 3.56 -3.09 -17.22
C TYR A 484 3.82 -2.30 -18.49
N SER A 485 2.86 -1.51 -18.95
CA SER A 485 2.89 -0.79 -20.24
C SER A 485 4.05 0.20 -20.42
N ARG A 486 4.68 0.64 -19.32
CA ARG A 486 5.83 1.55 -19.35
C ARG A 486 7.17 0.84 -19.10
N GLY A 487 7.16 -0.47 -18.85
CA GLY A 487 8.36 -1.25 -18.60
C GLY A 487 9.19 -1.42 -19.88
N LEU A 488 10.47 -1.11 -19.84
CA LEU A 488 11.38 -1.24 -20.99
C LEU A 488 11.42 -2.68 -21.52
N PHE A 489 11.33 -3.64 -20.62
CA PHE A 489 11.36 -5.09 -20.95
C PHE A 489 9.96 -5.73 -20.77
N ASN A 490 8.87 -4.98 -21.00
CA ASN A 490 7.54 -5.56 -20.91
C ASN A 490 7.27 -6.57 -22.05
N ASP A 491 6.41 -7.57 -21.77
CA ASP A 491 6.00 -8.58 -22.75
C ASP A 491 4.61 -9.14 -22.39
N PHE A 492 3.58 -8.56 -23.01
CA PHE A 492 2.19 -8.93 -22.73
C PHE A 492 1.87 -10.38 -23.15
N SER A 493 2.54 -10.90 -24.18
CA SER A 493 2.36 -12.29 -24.62
C SER A 493 2.87 -13.26 -23.57
N GLN A 494 4.02 -12.96 -22.96
CA GLN A 494 4.57 -13.76 -21.87
C GLN A 494 3.72 -13.63 -20.60
N ALA A 495 3.18 -12.44 -20.30
CA ALA A 495 2.24 -12.26 -19.22
C ALA A 495 0.97 -13.12 -19.40
N ASP A 496 0.40 -13.16 -20.60
CA ASP A 496 -0.74 -14.01 -20.94
C ASP A 496 -0.40 -15.50 -20.83
N THR A 497 0.82 -15.90 -21.22
CA THR A 497 1.30 -17.30 -21.10
C THR A 497 1.34 -17.72 -19.63
N VAL A 498 1.85 -16.87 -18.74
CA VAL A 498 1.87 -17.15 -17.28
C VAL A 498 0.46 -17.35 -16.74
N THR A 499 -0.47 -16.46 -17.08
CA THR A 499 -1.85 -16.54 -16.56
C THR A 499 -2.60 -17.74 -17.11
N ARG A 500 -2.49 -18.05 -18.40
CA ARG A 500 -3.12 -19.23 -18.99
C ARG A 500 -2.60 -20.51 -18.37
N THR A 501 -1.27 -20.62 -18.19
CA THR A 501 -0.68 -21.77 -17.49
C THR A 501 -1.19 -21.88 -16.04
N GLY A 502 -1.35 -20.75 -15.35
CA GLY A 502 -1.94 -20.72 -14.00
C GLY A 502 -3.38 -21.21 -13.98
N GLN A 503 -4.17 -20.81 -14.98
CA GLN A 503 -5.55 -21.32 -15.16
C GLN A 503 -5.57 -22.84 -15.38
N GLU A 504 -4.70 -23.38 -16.25
CA GLU A 504 -4.56 -24.82 -16.50
C GLU A 504 -4.22 -25.60 -15.22
N ILE A 505 -3.32 -25.05 -14.38
CA ILE A 505 -2.96 -25.67 -13.08
C ILE A 505 -4.17 -25.72 -12.16
N LEU A 506 -4.92 -24.60 -12.01
CA LEU A 506 -6.12 -24.57 -11.18
C LEU A 506 -7.20 -25.53 -11.68
N HIS A 507 -7.39 -25.64 -13.00
CA HIS A 507 -8.33 -26.62 -13.56
C HIS A 507 -7.93 -28.06 -13.21
N LYS A 508 -6.63 -28.41 -13.28
CA LYS A 508 -6.15 -29.74 -12.86
C LYS A 508 -6.38 -30.01 -11.38
N ILE A 509 -6.18 -29.02 -10.53
CA ILE A 509 -6.46 -29.12 -9.08
C ILE A 509 -7.95 -29.41 -8.87
N MET A 510 -8.83 -28.65 -9.53
CA MET A 510 -10.28 -28.82 -9.40
C MET A 510 -10.75 -30.17 -9.95
N GLU A 511 -10.18 -30.64 -11.06
CA GLU A 511 -10.49 -31.93 -11.65
C GLU A 511 -10.07 -33.09 -10.72
N PHE A 512 -8.89 -33.02 -10.14
CA PHE A 512 -8.46 -34.00 -9.14
C PHE A 512 -9.41 -34.05 -7.93
N ILE A 513 -9.75 -32.88 -7.37
CA ILE A 513 -10.68 -32.80 -6.22
C ILE A 513 -12.02 -33.46 -6.57
N ARG A 514 -12.60 -33.14 -7.73
CA ARG A 514 -13.89 -33.70 -8.16
C ARG A 514 -13.83 -35.19 -8.43
N SER A 515 -12.77 -35.67 -9.09
CA SER A 515 -12.59 -37.09 -9.39
C SER A 515 -12.42 -37.96 -8.14
N ALA A 516 -11.86 -37.38 -7.08
CA ALA A 516 -11.71 -38.04 -5.78
C ALA A 516 -12.99 -37.95 -4.92
N GLY A 517 -14.07 -37.34 -5.42
CA GLY A 517 -15.32 -37.17 -4.68
C GLY A 517 -15.41 -35.95 -3.78
N GLY A 518 -14.47 -35.02 -3.88
CA GLY A 518 -14.54 -33.73 -3.21
C GLY A 518 -15.44 -32.74 -3.97
N LYS A 519 -15.92 -31.70 -3.26
CA LYS A 519 -16.79 -30.67 -3.84
C LYS A 519 -16.06 -29.33 -3.86
N VAL A 520 -15.75 -28.80 -5.05
CA VAL A 520 -15.15 -27.48 -5.23
C VAL A 520 -16.16 -26.39 -4.84
N ILE A 521 -15.75 -25.43 -4.03
CA ILE A 521 -16.55 -24.28 -3.61
C ILE A 521 -16.20 -23.04 -4.43
N GLU A 522 -14.93 -22.64 -4.42
CA GLU A 522 -14.44 -21.44 -5.10
C GLU A 522 -12.99 -21.64 -5.52
N ALA A 523 -12.63 -21.11 -6.68
CA ALA A 523 -11.25 -20.96 -7.12
C ALA A 523 -10.89 -19.46 -7.14
N ASP A 524 -9.74 -19.08 -6.57
CA ASP A 524 -9.29 -17.69 -6.46
C ASP A 524 -7.82 -17.54 -6.81
N THR A 525 -7.54 -17.32 -8.06
CA THR A 525 -6.24 -16.94 -8.66
C THR A 525 -5.13 -17.96 -8.49
N ASP A 526 -4.81 -18.40 -7.30
CA ASP A 526 -3.71 -19.31 -6.92
C ASP A 526 -4.14 -20.44 -5.98
N GLY A 527 -5.41 -20.43 -5.54
CA GLY A 527 -5.91 -21.41 -4.61
C GLY A 527 -7.33 -21.90 -4.91
N VAL A 528 -7.72 -23.00 -4.26
CA VAL A 528 -9.06 -23.62 -4.38
C VAL A 528 -9.61 -23.95 -3.00
N TYR A 529 -10.84 -23.50 -2.72
CA TYR A 529 -11.64 -23.91 -1.57
C TYR A 529 -12.53 -25.07 -1.96
N PHE A 530 -12.59 -26.11 -1.13
CA PHE A 530 -13.38 -27.30 -1.40
C PHE A 530 -13.78 -28.03 -0.13
N VAL A 531 -14.88 -28.79 -0.20
CA VAL A 531 -15.23 -29.80 0.80
C VAL A 531 -14.47 -31.07 0.45
N PRO A 532 -13.63 -31.63 1.35
CA PRO A 532 -12.89 -32.86 1.06
C PRO A 532 -13.83 -34.07 0.93
N PRO A 533 -13.40 -35.11 0.19
CA PRO A 533 -14.16 -36.38 0.16
C PRO A 533 -14.26 -36.98 1.56
N GLU A 534 -15.24 -37.83 1.78
CA GLU A 534 -15.49 -38.43 3.10
C GLU A 534 -14.28 -39.20 3.66
N THR A 535 -13.49 -39.78 2.77
CA THR A 535 -12.26 -40.50 3.09
C THR A 535 -11.12 -39.60 3.58
N ALA A 536 -11.23 -38.29 3.38
CA ALA A 536 -10.18 -37.30 3.70
C ALA A 536 -10.73 -36.18 4.60
N ARG A 537 -11.42 -36.53 5.70
CA ARG A 537 -11.99 -35.57 6.65
C ARG A 537 -11.26 -35.49 8.00
N ALA A 538 -10.28 -36.37 8.24
CA ALA A 538 -9.39 -36.27 9.41
C ALA A 538 -8.10 -35.54 9.04
N GLU A 539 -7.47 -34.90 10.00
CA GLU A 539 -6.28 -34.04 9.76
C GLU A 539 -5.14 -34.77 9.04
N GLU A 540 -4.88 -36.02 9.39
CA GLU A 540 -3.86 -36.84 8.74
C GLU A 540 -4.25 -37.14 7.29
N THR A 541 -5.49 -37.59 7.05
CA THR A 541 -5.97 -37.94 5.70
C THR A 541 -6.16 -36.72 4.80
N GLU A 542 -6.44 -35.52 5.37
CA GLU A 542 -6.42 -34.25 4.63
C GLU A 542 -5.02 -33.94 4.10
N LYS A 543 -3.98 -34.11 4.94
CA LYS A 543 -2.58 -33.90 4.55
C LYS A 543 -2.13 -34.88 3.46
N GLU A 544 -2.50 -36.15 3.61
CA GLU A 544 -2.24 -37.19 2.61
C GLU A 544 -2.92 -36.87 1.27
N PHE A 545 -4.18 -36.44 1.31
CA PHE A 545 -4.93 -36.01 0.12
C PHE A 545 -4.25 -34.87 -0.62
N VAL A 546 -3.82 -33.84 0.11
CA VAL A 546 -3.10 -32.70 -0.49
C VAL A 546 -1.73 -33.12 -1.02
N GLN A 547 -1.05 -34.05 -0.37
CA GLN A 547 0.21 -34.60 -0.86
C GLN A 547 0.01 -35.41 -2.17
N GLN A 548 -1.04 -36.21 -2.26
CA GLN A 548 -1.42 -36.92 -3.49
C GLN A 548 -1.76 -35.92 -4.60
N LEU A 549 -2.56 -34.90 -4.33
CA LEU A 549 -2.85 -33.80 -5.25
C LEU A 549 -1.54 -33.17 -5.76
N GLY A 550 -0.63 -32.82 -4.85
CA GLY A 550 0.66 -32.21 -5.19
C GLY A 550 1.50 -33.08 -6.13
N SER A 551 1.47 -34.43 -5.96
CA SER A 551 2.19 -35.36 -6.81
C SER A 551 1.71 -35.41 -8.26
N THR A 552 0.51 -34.91 -8.55
CA THR A 552 -0.07 -34.84 -9.91
C THR A 552 0.30 -33.55 -10.64
N MET A 553 0.92 -32.58 -9.96
CA MET A 553 1.28 -31.30 -10.54
C MET A 553 2.57 -31.38 -11.37
N PRO A 554 2.74 -30.46 -12.33
CA PRO A 554 3.98 -30.34 -13.08
C PRO A 554 5.18 -30.08 -12.17
N GLU A 555 6.37 -30.47 -12.60
CA GLU A 555 7.62 -30.22 -11.89
C GLU A 555 7.80 -28.73 -11.59
N GLY A 556 8.19 -28.40 -10.38
CA GLY A 556 8.36 -27.02 -9.90
C GLY A 556 7.09 -26.33 -9.40
N ILE A 557 5.93 -26.99 -9.47
CA ILE A 557 4.65 -26.48 -8.95
C ILE A 557 4.31 -27.22 -7.66
N ASN A 558 4.34 -26.49 -6.53
CA ASN A 558 4.03 -27.04 -5.21
C ASN A 558 2.66 -26.58 -4.73
N VAL A 559 1.81 -27.54 -4.36
CA VAL A 559 0.52 -27.29 -3.74
C VAL A 559 0.63 -27.55 -2.26
N ALA A 560 0.14 -26.63 -1.45
CA ALA A 560 0.16 -26.72 0.01
C ALA A 560 -1.24 -26.59 0.60
N LEU A 561 -1.48 -27.24 1.74
CA LEU A 561 -2.67 -27.00 2.55
C LEU A 561 -2.49 -25.67 3.29
N ASP A 562 -3.17 -24.63 2.83
CA ASP A 562 -3.07 -23.26 3.39
C ASP A 562 -4.07 -23.02 4.52
N GLY A 563 -5.20 -23.73 4.53
CA GLY A 563 -6.19 -23.53 5.58
C GLY A 563 -7.18 -24.68 5.75
N ARG A 564 -7.62 -24.84 7.00
CA ARG A 564 -8.67 -25.79 7.43
C ARG A 564 -9.75 -25.03 8.18
N TYR A 565 -11.00 -25.22 7.82
CA TYR A 565 -12.13 -24.49 8.36
C TYR A 565 -13.29 -25.42 8.70
N LYS A 566 -13.98 -25.12 9.83
CA LYS A 566 -15.21 -25.84 10.21
C LYS A 566 -16.30 -25.63 9.17
N ARG A 567 -16.46 -24.39 8.71
CA ARG A 567 -17.45 -23.97 7.71
C ARG A 567 -16.94 -22.79 6.89
N MET A 568 -17.44 -22.70 5.67
CA MET A 568 -17.27 -21.57 4.77
C MET A 568 -18.64 -21.07 4.33
N LEU A 569 -18.88 -19.76 4.46
CA LEU A 569 -19.97 -19.06 3.82
C LEU A 569 -19.45 -18.53 2.49
N SER A 570 -19.92 -19.09 1.39
CA SER A 570 -19.60 -18.67 0.02
C SER A 570 -20.74 -17.81 -0.51
N TYR A 571 -20.44 -16.59 -0.99
CA TYR A 571 -21.45 -15.60 -1.39
C TYR A 571 -21.33 -15.17 -2.86
N LYS A 572 -20.21 -14.64 -3.23
CA LYS A 572 -19.85 -14.19 -4.60
C LYS A 572 -18.36 -14.38 -4.82
N LYS A 573 -17.91 -14.41 -6.08
CA LYS A 573 -16.47 -14.46 -6.40
C LYS A 573 -15.68 -13.50 -5.50
N LYS A 574 -14.67 -14.00 -4.78
CA LYS A 574 -13.82 -13.27 -3.83
C LYS A 574 -14.56 -12.63 -2.63
N ASN A 575 -15.79 -13.07 -2.34
CA ASN A 575 -16.57 -12.59 -1.20
C ASN A 575 -17.12 -13.78 -0.41
N TYR A 576 -16.44 -14.09 0.68
CA TYR A 576 -16.73 -15.27 1.51
C TYR A 576 -16.31 -15.06 2.96
N ALA A 577 -16.79 -15.92 3.84
CA ALA A 577 -16.37 -15.96 5.23
C ALA A 577 -16.00 -17.38 5.66
N LEU A 578 -15.04 -17.50 6.56
CA LEU A 578 -14.42 -18.75 7.00
C LEU A 578 -14.49 -18.84 8.52
N LEU A 579 -15.02 -19.93 9.06
CA LEU A 579 -15.01 -20.26 10.48
C LEU A 579 -13.87 -21.23 10.77
N GLY A 580 -12.85 -20.75 11.48
CA GLY A 580 -11.72 -21.58 11.90
C GLY A 580 -12.07 -22.60 12.99
N TYR A 581 -11.19 -23.55 13.21
CA TYR A 581 -11.28 -24.47 14.35
C TYR A 581 -11.00 -23.80 15.70
N ASP A 582 -10.45 -22.59 15.68
CA ASP A 582 -10.25 -21.67 16.82
C ASP A 582 -11.48 -20.75 17.06
N ASP A 583 -12.61 -21.03 16.43
CA ASP A 583 -13.87 -20.28 16.46
C ASP A 583 -13.76 -18.82 15.97
N ARG A 584 -12.66 -18.46 15.32
CA ARG A 584 -12.49 -17.15 14.71
C ARG A 584 -13.10 -17.12 13.32
N VAL A 585 -13.83 -16.04 13.05
CA VAL A 585 -14.40 -15.77 11.73
C VAL A 585 -13.48 -14.84 10.96
N LYS A 586 -13.08 -15.27 9.75
CA LYS A 586 -12.35 -14.46 8.78
C LYS A 586 -13.27 -14.09 7.63
N VAL A 587 -13.42 -12.81 7.32
CA VAL A 587 -14.26 -12.34 6.20
C VAL A 587 -13.37 -11.76 5.11
N LYS A 588 -13.61 -12.16 3.87
CA LYS A 588 -12.97 -11.62 2.68
C LYS A 588 -14.00 -11.03 1.72
N GLY A 589 -13.61 -9.94 1.05
CA GLY A 589 -14.38 -9.29 0.01
C GLY A 589 -15.19 -8.08 0.45
N SER A 590 -15.19 -7.05 -0.40
CA SER A 590 -15.84 -5.77 -0.12
C SER A 590 -17.37 -5.79 -0.26
N SER A 591 -17.91 -6.79 -0.96
CA SER A 591 -19.38 -6.95 -1.09
C SER A 591 -20.04 -7.35 0.22
N LEU A 592 -19.34 -8.10 1.07
CA LEU A 592 -19.83 -8.44 2.41
C LEU A 592 -19.65 -7.28 3.39
N ALA A 593 -18.42 -6.80 3.57
CA ALA A 593 -18.10 -5.78 4.57
C ALA A 593 -17.18 -4.71 3.97
N SER A 594 -17.77 -3.68 3.33
CA SER A 594 -17.00 -2.55 2.79
C SER A 594 -16.62 -1.55 3.88
N ARG A 595 -15.42 -0.97 3.76
CA ARG A 595 -14.97 0.14 4.63
C ARG A 595 -15.75 1.44 4.44
N SER A 596 -16.47 1.59 3.34
CA SER A 596 -17.32 2.76 3.06
C SER A 596 -18.73 2.65 3.62
N MET A 597 -19.08 1.53 4.25
CA MET A 597 -20.35 1.36 4.95
C MET A 597 -20.34 2.10 6.29
N GLU A 598 -21.53 2.44 6.76
CA GLU A 598 -21.78 2.87 8.14
C GLU A 598 -21.29 1.77 9.10
N ARG A 599 -20.72 2.16 10.22
CA ARG A 599 -20.13 1.21 11.18
C ARG A 599 -21.15 0.22 11.73
N PHE A 600 -22.38 0.68 12.02
CA PHE A 600 -23.47 -0.20 12.47
C PHE A 600 -23.76 -1.31 11.44
N GLY A 601 -23.87 -0.94 10.16
CA GLY A 601 -24.14 -1.89 9.08
C GLY A 601 -23.01 -2.92 8.89
N ARG A 602 -21.76 -2.47 8.97
CA ARG A 602 -20.61 -3.38 8.91
C ARG A 602 -20.60 -4.35 10.09
N ASN A 603 -20.79 -3.85 11.32
CA ASN A 603 -20.83 -4.70 12.51
C ASN A 603 -22.00 -5.69 12.46
N TYR A 604 -23.17 -5.24 12.02
CA TYR A 604 -24.36 -6.07 11.81
C TYR A 604 -24.08 -7.21 10.83
N ILE A 605 -23.53 -6.91 9.66
CA ILE A 605 -23.18 -7.96 8.66
C ILE A 605 -22.19 -8.97 9.24
N LEU A 606 -21.16 -8.53 9.95
CA LEU A 606 -20.18 -9.43 10.55
C LEU A 606 -20.79 -10.33 11.61
N GLN A 607 -21.71 -9.82 12.43
CA GLN A 607 -22.43 -10.61 13.43
C GLN A 607 -23.40 -11.60 12.76
N CYS A 608 -24.14 -11.19 11.74
CA CYS A 608 -25.00 -12.08 10.96
C CYS A 608 -24.21 -13.22 10.30
N ILE A 609 -23.04 -12.93 9.74
CA ILE A 609 -22.13 -13.96 9.21
C ILE A 609 -21.74 -14.94 10.31
N GLY A 610 -21.43 -14.46 11.51
CA GLY A 610 -21.12 -15.30 12.66
C GLY A 610 -22.29 -16.22 13.03
N CYS A 611 -23.50 -15.69 13.12
CA CYS A 611 -24.72 -16.47 13.37
C CYS A 611 -24.94 -17.53 12.28
N LEU A 612 -24.84 -17.17 11.01
CA LEU A 612 -24.99 -18.10 9.88
C LEU A 612 -23.97 -19.23 9.94
N LEU A 613 -22.70 -18.93 10.15
CA LEU A 613 -21.64 -19.94 10.23
C LEU A 613 -21.83 -20.90 11.44
N ASN A 614 -22.46 -20.44 12.50
CA ASN A 614 -22.79 -21.27 13.68
C ASN A 614 -24.17 -21.93 13.60
N GLY A 615 -25.01 -21.59 12.62
CA GLY A 615 -26.36 -22.10 12.49
C GLY A 615 -27.36 -21.47 13.46
N ASP A 616 -27.04 -20.29 13.96
CA ASP A 616 -27.84 -19.53 14.93
C ASP A 616 -28.87 -18.62 14.21
N ILE A 617 -30.01 -19.23 13.84
CA ILE A 617 -31.11 -18.52 13.15
C ILE A 617 -31.83 -17.55 14.10
N MET A 618 -31.99 -17.89 15.38
CA MET A 618 -32.56 -17.01 16.38
C MET A 618 -31.70 -15.77 16.57
N GLY A 619 -30.36 -15.93 16.57
CA GLY A 619 -29.40 -14.82 16.64
C GLY A 619 -29.54 -13.84 15.49
N LEU A 620 -29.81 -14.28 14.27
CA LEU A 620 -30.06 -13.40 13.12
C LEU A 620 -31.27 -12.50 13.35
N HIS A 621 -32.39 -13.07 13.77
CA HIS A 621 -33.62 -12.33 14.06
C HIS A 621 -33.41 -11.33 15.21
N THR A 622 -32.76 -11.77 16.27
CA THR A 622 -32.45 -10.93 17.43
C THR A 622 -31.58 -9.73 17.07
N LEU A 623 -30.55 -9.96 16.23
CA LEU A 623 -29.67 -8.89 15.76
C LEU A 623 -30.42 -7.85 14.93
N TYR A 624 -31.26 -8.30 13.99
CA TYR A 624 -32.04 -7.39 13.16
C TYR A 624 -33.04 -6.59 13.99
N SER A 625 -33.88 -7.26 14.79
CA SER A 625 -34.94 -6.64 15.59
C SER A 625 -34.35 -5.64 16.61
N SER A 626 -33.30 -6.04 17.34
CA SER A 626 -32.64 -5.14 18.32
C SER A 626 -32.04 -3.90 17.67
N LEU A 627 -31.40 -4.07 16.51
CA LEU A 627 -30.79 -2.95 15.79
C LEU A 627 -31.83 -2.02 15.18
N HIS A 628 -32.91 -2.60 14.62
CA HIS A 628 -34.06 -1.83 14.12
C HIS A 628 -34.63 -0.91 15.20
N HIS A 629 -34.91 -1.44 16.41
CA HIS A 629 -35.39 -0.66 17.54
C HIS A 629 -34.37 0.39 18.00
N SER A 630 -33.09 0.04 18.04
CA SER A 630 -32.03 1.00 18.43
C SER A 630 -31.93 2.17 17.46
N ILE A 631 -32.15 1.96 16.17
CA ILE A 631 -32.18 3.03 15.15
C ILE A 631 -33.45 3.88 15.33
N ALA A 632 -34.62 3.23 15.49
CA ALA A 632 -35.91 3.91 15.66
C ALA A 632 -35.93 4.81 16.91
N ASP A 633 -35.33 4.35 18.01
CA ASP A 633 -35.28 5.02 19.30
C ASP A 633 -34.10 5.99 19.45
N HIS A 634 -33.33 6.29 18.39
CA HIS A 634 -32.13 7.14 18.40
C HIS A 634 -31.06 6.74 19.44
N LYS A 635 -30.88 5.43 19.68
CA LYS A 635 -29.93 4.89 20.67
C LYS A 635 -28.49 4.68 20.14
N LEU A 636 -28.25 4.87 18.85
CA LEU A 636 -26.92 4.72 18.25
C LEU A 636 -26.09 5.99 18.41
N ASP A 637 -24.78 5.79 18.62
CA ASP A 637 -23.79 6.87 18.63
C ASP A 637 -23.52 7.36 17.20
N ILE A 638 -23.14 8.64 17.05
CA ILE A 638 -22.80 9.25 15.76
C ILE A 638 -21.76 8.44 15.00
N ARG A 639 -20.81 7.80 15.68
CA ARG A 639 -19.76 6.96 15.06
C ARG A 639 -20.31 5.70 14.42
N ASP A 640 -21.50 5.25 14.83
CA ASP A 640 -22.09 4.01 14.29
C ASP A 640 -22.82 4.27 12.98
N PHE A 641 -23.52 5.40 12.83
CA PHE A 641 -24.26 5.71 11.61
C PHE A 641 -23.57 6.72 10.67
N SER A 642 -22.40 7.25 11.03
CA SER A 642 -21.59 8.07 10.13
C SER A 642 -20.93 7.27 9.01
N ARG A 643 -20.88 7.85 7.81
CA ARG A 643 -20.03 7.39 6.72
C ARG A 643 -18.75 8.22 6.70
N VAL A 644 -17.65 7.56 6.37
CA VAL A 644 -16.35 8.20 6.22
C VAL A 644 -15.86 7.96 4.80
N GLU A 645 -15.72 9.02 4.02
CA GLU A 645 -15.23 8.95 2.66
C GLU A 645 -13.93 9.75 2.51
N VAL A 646 -13.04 9.25 1.63
CA VAL A 646 -11.81 9.94 1.26
C VAL A 646 -12.05 10.76 0.01
N LEU A 647 -11.76 12.04 0.03
CA LEU A 647 -11.84 12.89 -1.14
C LEU A 647 -10.69 12.58 -2.09
N ARG A 648 -11.01 12.21 -3.33
CA ARG A 648 -10.01 11.86 -4.36
C ARG A 648 -9.45 13.06 -5.09
N ASP A 649 -10.31 14.07 -5.31
CA ASP A 649 -10.02 15.26 -6.07
C ASP A 649 -10.12 16.51 -5.21
N SER A 650 -9.52 17.63 -5.66
CA SER A 650 -9.70 18.92 -5.02
C SER A 650 -11.15 19.39 -5.12
N LEU A 651 -11.57 20.23 -4.18
CA LEU A 651 -12.91 20.80 -4.16
C LEU A 651 -13.20 21.64 -5.41
N ASP A 652 -12.19 22.34 -5.95
CA ASP A 652 -12.32 23.15 -7.15
C ASP A 652 -12.54 22.28 -8.40
N LYS A 653 -11.79 21.18 -8.52
CA LYS A 653 -12.00 20.21 -9.60
C LYS A 653 -13.39 19.60 -9.52
N TYR A 654 -13.82 19.21 -8.33
CA TYR A 654 -15.17 18.67 -8.10
C TYR A 654 -16.26 19.65 -8.54
N LYS A 655 -16.18 20.93 -8.11
CA LYS A 655 -17.14 21.98 -8.53
C LYS A 655 -17.22 22.09 -10.05
N THR A 656 -16.06 22.22 -10.70
CA THR A 656 -15.98 22.34 -12.17
C THR A 656 -16.59 21.13 -12.89
N GLU A 657 -16.33 19.92 -12.39
CA GLU A 657 -16.87 18.68 -12.99
C GLU A 657 -18.38 18.55 -12.79
N VAL A 658 -18.91 18.96 -11.62
CA VAL A 658 -20.36 18.96 -11.35
C VAL A 658 -21.07 20.03 -12.19
N GLU A 659 -20.55 21.25 -12.27
CA GLU A 659 -21.09 22.34 -13.07
C GLU A 659 -21.09 22.00 -14.56
N SER A 660 -20.09 21.29 -15.05
CA SER A 660 -20.00 20.82 -16.43
C SER A 660 -20.81 19.55 -16.71
N GLY A 661 -21.51 18.98 -15.73
CA GLY A 661 -22.29 17.75 -15.88
C GLY A 661 -21.45 16.47 -16.03
N LYS A 662 -20.15 16.54 -15.86
CA LYS A 662 -19.24 15.39 -15.97
C LYS A 662 -19.25 14.49 -14.73
N ARG A 663 -19.78 14.99 -13.60
CA ARG A 663 -19.81 14.28 -12.32
C ARG A 663 -21.10 14.56 -11.57
N ASN A 664 -21.64 13.55 -10.89
CA ASN A 664 -22.77 13.69 -9.99
C ASN A 664 -22.33 14.28 -8.63
N ARG A 665 -23.25 14.98 -7.96
CA ARG A 665 -23.04 15.48 -6.60
C ARG A 665 -22.82 14.32 -5.62
N SER A 666 -21.95 14.53 -4.64
CA SER A 666 -21.57 13.53 -3.62
C SER A 666 -21.61 14.14 -2.23
N ALA A 667 -22.21 13.43 -1.27
CA ALA A 667 -22.43 13.92 0.10
C ALA A 667 -21.13 14.36 0.79
N ALA A 668 -20.04 13.57 0.69
CA ALA A 668 -18.75 13.92 1.29
C ALA A 668 -18.17 15.24 0.75
N TYR A 669 -18.30 15.49 -0.57
CA TYR A 669 -17.84 16.74 -1.16
C TYR A 669 -18.73 17.92 -0.81
N GLU A 670 -20.06 17.73 -0.75
CA GLU A 670 -20.99 18.80 -0.35
C GLU A 670 -20.77 19.21 1.11
N VAL A 671 -20.58 18.25 2.01
CA VAL A 671 -20.21 18.52 3.41
C VAL A 671 -18.86 19.25 3.51
N ALA A 672 -17.88 18.83 2.72
CA ALA A 672 -16.57 19.47 2.65
C ALA A 672 -16.65 20.92 2.16
N LEU A 673 -17.54 21.20 1.19
CA LEU A 673 -17.79 22.54 0.65
C LEU A 673 -18.53 23.45 1.62
N ALA A 674 -19.49 22.90 2.39
CA ALA A 674 -20.24 23.64 3.41
C ALA A 674 -19.40 23.95 4.65
N GLY A 675 -18.40 23.13 4.93
CA GLY A 675 -17.52 23.27 6.07
C GLY A 675 -16.47 24.38 5.91
N SER A 676 -16.00 24.91 7.04
CA SER A 676 -14.93 25.94 7.11
C SER A 676 -13.50 25.37 7.03
N LYS A 677 -13.35 24.07 6.87
CA LYS A 677 -12.04 23.37 6.84
C LYS A 677 -11.36 23.47 5.50
N HIS A 678 -10.06 23.68 5.52
CA HIS A 678 -9.23 23.49 4.33
C HIS A 678 -8.97 22.00 4.10
N ILE A 679 -9.75 21.38 3.19
CA ILE A 679 -9.72 19.95 2.89
C ILE A 679 -8.96 19.72 1.58
N ARG A 680 -8.05 18.77 1.58
CA ARG A 680 -7.19 18.41 0.43
C ARG A 680 -7.55 17.02 -0.12
N PRO A 681 -7.16 16.72 -1.36
CA PRO A 681 -7.21 15.35 -1.86
C PRO A 681 -6.48 14.38 -0.90
N GLY A 682 -7.16 13.28 -0.57
CA GLY A 682 -6.66 12.29 0.42
C GLY A 682 -7.24 12.46 1.83
N ASP A 683 -7.85 13.59 2.15
CA ASP A 683 -8.50 13.79 3.46
C ASP A 683 -9.81 13.02 3.58
N ARG A 684 -10.18 12.71 4.82
CA ARG A 684 -11.41 11.99 5.17
C ARG A 684 -12.48 12.96 5.63
N VAL A 685 -13.68 12.77 5.10
CA VAL A 685 -14.89 13.50 5.51
C VAL A 685 -15.86 12.51 6.14
N ALA A 686 -16.20 12.74 7.39
CA ALA A 686 -17.22 11.99 8.11
C ALA A 686 -18.54 12.76 8.08
N TYR A 687 -19.61 12.10 7.68
CA TYR A 687 -20.93 12.72 7.56
C TYR A 687 -22.05 11.74 7.92
N TYR A 688 -23.21 12.27 8.27
CA TYR A 688 -24.44 11.52 8.51
C TYR A 688 -25.61 12.14 7.76
N VAL A 689 -26.70 11.38 7.64
CA VAL A 689 -27.90 11.77 6.92
C VAL A 689 -28.96 12.28 7.88
N THR A 690 -29.56 13.44 7.57
CA THR A 690 -30.63 14.10 8.31
C THR A 690 -31.96 14.04 7.58
N GLY A 691 -33.06 14.51 8.20
CA GLY A 691 -34.38 14.53 7.57
C GLY A 691 -35.27 13.38 8.02
N HIS A 692 -36.45 13.23 7.39
CA HIS A 692 -37.50 12.28 7.83
C HIS A 692 -37.97 11.33 6.73
N ASP A 693 -37.44 11.42 5.52
CA ASP A 693 -37.80 10.56 4.38
C ASP A 693 -36.73 9.51 4.14
N ALA A 694 -37.14 8.26 4.01
CA ALA A 694 -36.23 7.16 3.67
C ALA A 694 -35.62 7.27 2.24
N ASN A 695 -36.30 7.96 1.32
CA ASN A 695 -35.96 8.05 -0.10
C ASN A 695 -35.44 9.43 -0.49
N LEU A 696 -34.51 10.00 0.25
CA LEU A 696 -33.94 11.32 -0.02
C LEU A 696 -32.62 11.25 -0.81
N ARG A 697 -32.21 12.39 -1.35
CA ARG A 697 -30.88 12.56 -1.97
C ARG A 697 -29.89 12.91 -0.86
N THR A 698 -29.00 11.96 -0.54
CA THR A 698 -28.06 12.07 0.60
C THR A 698 -27.20 13.34 0.54
N PHE A 699 -26.79 13.79 -0.65
CA PHE A 699 -25.97 14.99 -0.83
C PHE A 699 -26.71 16.32 -0.52
N GLU A 700 -28.03 16.30 -0.42
CA GLU A 700 -28.87 17.46 -0.05
C GLU A 700 -29.20 17.45 1.45
N HIS A 701 -29.16 16.26 2.09
CA HIS A 701 -29.57 16.02 3.45
C HIS A 701 -28.47 15.37 4.28
N CYS A 702 -27.25 15.92 4.25
CA CYS A 702 -26.12 15.43 5.01
C CYS A 702 -25.48 16.55 5.82
N ARG A 703 -24.92 16.18 6.98
CA ARG A 703 -24.16 17.07 7.86
C ARG A 703 -22.84 16.44 8.25
N ALA A 704 -21.85 17.26 8.61
CA ALA A 704 -20.61 16.77 9.18
C ALA A 704 -20.88 16.06 10.52
N SER A 705 -20.27 14.90 10.74
CA SER A 705 -20.48 14.12 11.97
C SER A 705 -20.15 14.90 13.24
N GLU A 706 -19.33 15.92 13.11
CA GLU A 706 -18.91 16.81 14.19
C GLU A 706 -19.98 17.82 14.61
N GLU A 707 -21.02 18.01 13.82
CA GLU A 707 -22.13 18.92 14.07
C GLU A 707 -23.29 18.24 14.82
N TRP A 708 -23.19 16.91 14.98
CA TRP A 708 -24.24 16.15 15.68
C TRP A 708 -24.25 16.39 17.18
N ASP A 709 -25.42 16.65 17.75
CA ASP A 709 -25.64 16.84 19.17
C ASP A 709 -26.40 15.64 19.78
N PRO A 710 -25.82 14.91 20.73
CA PRO A 710 -26.49 13.76 21.34
C PRO A 710 -27.74 14.15 22.16
N ASN A 711 -27.86 15.44 22.56
CA ASN A 711 -29.05 15.92 23.29
C ASN A 711 -30.21 16.25 22.34
N PHE A 712 -29.92 16.47 21.06
CA PHE A 712 -30.89 16.78 20.01
C PHE A 712 -30.61 15.97 18.76
N PRO A 713 -30.77 14.62 18.83
CA PRO A 713 -30.44 13.73 17.71
C PRO A 713 -31.37 14.02 16.54
N ASP A 714 -30.76 14.33 15.37
CA ASP A 714 -31.44 14.68 14.13
C ASP A 714 -31.13 13.75 12.96
N GLN A 715 -30.52 12.59 13.24
CA GLN A 715 -30.28 11.56 12.24
C GLN A 715 -31.58 10.97 11.71
N ASN A 716 -31.59 10.65 10.41
CA ASN A 716 -32.78 10.15 9.71
C ASN A 716 -33.01 8.65 9.99
N SER A 717 -33.82 8.31 11.02
CA SER A 717 -34.11 6.93 11.36
C SER A 717 -34.77 6.13 10.22
N PRO A 718 -35.76 6.63 9.46
CA PRO A 718 -36.31 5.91 8.30
C PRO A 718 -35.27 5.55 7.23
N TYR A 719 -34.33 6.46 6.96
CA TYR A 719 -33.21 6.21 6.05
C TYR A 719 -32.31 5.08 6.56
N TYR A 720 -31.94 5.11 7.85
CA TYR A 720 -31.03 4.09 8.41
C TYR A 720 -31.71 2.75 8.61
N ILE A 721 -33.03 2.68 8.84
CA ILE A 721 -33.82 1.45 8.83
C ILE A 721 -33.79 0.84 7.40
N LYS A 722 -34.07 1.65 6.38
CA LYS A 722 -33.93 1.19 4.99
C LYS A 722 -32.52 0.68 4.68
N ARG A 723 -31.49 1.33 5.21
CA ARG A 723 -30.10 0.83 5.08
C ARG A 723 -29.92 -0.51 5.77
N LEU A 724 -30.52 -0.73 6.93
CA LEU A 724 -30.50 -2.03 7.62
C LEU A 724 -31.14 -3.12 6.76
N ASP A 725 -32.27 -2.83 6.12
CA ASP A 725 -32.93 -3.74 5.17
C ASP A 725 -32.03 -4.07 4.00
N GLU A 726 -31.40 -3.06 3.36
CA GLU A 726 -30.45 -3.24 2.27
C GLU A 726 -29.22 -4.08 2.68
N PHE A 727 -28.78 -4.01 3.93
CA PHE A 727 -27.73 -4.87 4.45
C PHE A 727 -28.21 -6.30 4.67
N SER A 728 -29.43 -6.47 5.14
CA SER A 728 -30.07 -7.78 5.33
C SER A 728 -30.33 -8.50 4.01
N GLU A 729 -30.65 -7.77 2.95
CA GLU A 729 -30.83 -8.28 1.58
C GLU A 729 -29.64 -9.13 1.07
N LYS A 730 -28.42 -8.90 1.59
CA LYS A 730 -27.23 -9.71 1.27
C LYS A 730 -27.38 -11.17 1.69
N PHE A 731 -28.23 -11.44 2.66
CA PHE A 731 -28.49 -12.78 3.18
C PHE A 731 -29.69 -13.48 2.52
N SER A 732 -30.42 -12.77 1.65
CA SER A 732 -31.56 -13.35 0.93
C SER A 732 -31.21 -14.62 0.12
N PRO A 733 -30.02 -14.78 -0.50
CA PRO A 733 -29.67 -15.99 -1.21
C PRO A 733 -29.59 -17.25 -0.35
N PHE A 734 -29.49 -17.10 0.96
CA PHE A 734 -29.30 -18.21 1.89
C PHE A 734 -30.63 -18.76 2.47
N PHE A 735 -31.79 -18.19 2.09
CA PHE A 735 -33.07 -18.56 2.66
C PHE A 735 -34.18 -18.60 1.60
N LEU A 736 -35.23 -19.36 1.88
CA LEU A 736 -36.49 -19.22 1.14
C LEU A 736 -37.07 -17.82 1.41
N PRO A 737 -37.81 -17.21 0.45
CA PRO A 737 -38.31 -15.83 0.62
C PRO A 737 -39.21 -15.63 1.85
N GLN A 738 -39.97 -16.66 2.26
CA GLN A 738 -40.79 -16.64 3.45
C GLN A 738 -39.95 -16.65 4.74
N ASP A 739 -38.89 -17.47 4.77
CA ASP A 739 -38.00 -17.61 5.91
C ASP A 739 -37.16 -16.35 6.07
N PHE A 740 -36.68 -15.78 4.96
CA PHE A 740 -35.97 -14.50 4.95
C PHE A 740 -36.81 -13.37 5.56
N ARG A 741 -38.09 -13.26 5.14
CA ARG A 741 -38.99 -12.24 5.68
C ARG A 741 -39.29 -12.46 7.18
N ALA A 742 -39.38 -13.69 7.63
CA ALA A 742 -39.59 -14.00 9.04
C ALA A 742 -38.36 -13.65 9.88
N ILE A 743 -37.16 -13.97 9.40
CA ILE A 743 -35.91 -13.68 10.12
C ILE A 743 -35.65 -12.17 10.22
N PHE A 744 -35.80 -11.46 9.10
CA PHE A 744 -35.48 -10.02 9.00
C PHE A 744 -36.76 -9.18 9.09
N SER A 745 -37.51 -9.34 10.18
CA SER A 745 -38.69 -8.56 10.57
C SER A 745 -38.47 -7.89 11.93
N ALA A 746 -39.13 -6.77 12.15
CA ALA A 746 -39.07 -6.05 13.42
C ALA A 746 -40.17 -6.51 14.43
N ASP A 747 -40.89 -7.57 14.11
CA ASP A 747 -41.93 -8.14 14.92
C ASP A 747 -41.40 -8.62 16.28
N ASP A 748 -42.30 -8.89 17.20
CA ASP A 748 -41.99 -9.25 18.60
C ASP A 748 -41.02 -10.46 18.63
N LEU A 749 -39.90 -10.35 19.32
CA LEU A 749 -38.91 -11.38 19.58
C LEU A 749 -39.53 -12.68 20.13
N PHE A 750 -40.68 -12.61 20.76
CA PHE A 750 -41.40 -13.76 21.33
C PHE A 750 -42.28 -14.50 20.33
N SER A 751 -42.58 -13.94 19.18
CA SER A 751 -43.40 -14.57 18.11
C SER A 751 -42.58 -15.31 17.06
N PHE A 752 -41.26 -15.08 16.99
CA PHE A 752 -40.37 -15.74 16.02
C PHE A 752 -39.95 -17.12 16.48
N SER A 753 -40.16 -18.13 15.63
CA SER A 753 -39.65 -19.50 15.83
C SER A 753 -38.64 -19.85 14.72
N PRO A 754 -37.45 -20.31 15.07
CA PRO A 754 -36.45 -20.75 14.09
C PRO A 754 -36.70 -22.19 13.58
N GLU A 755 -37.72 -22.89 14.10
CA GLU A 755 -37.98 -24.26 13.75
C GLU A 755 -38.33 -24.45 12.26
N GLY A 756 -37.63 -25.38 11.61
CA GLY A 756 -37.77 -25.65 10.18
C GLY A 756 -37.02 -24.74 9.25
N ILE A 757 -36.42 -23.67 9.73
CA ILE A 757 -35.60 -22.75 8.90
C ILE A 757 -34.18 -23.30 8.79
N THR A 758 -33.76 -23.60 7.56
CA THR A 758 -32.39 -24.05 7.26
C THR A 758 -31.78 -23.22 6.12
N PRO A 759 -30.53 -22.79 6.24
CA PRO A 759 -29.85 -22.09 5.15
C PRO A 759 -29.73 -22.95 3.90
N LEU A 760 -29.96 -22.36 2.75
CA LEU A 760 -29.85 -22.99 1.44
C LEU A 760 -28.40 -23.11 0.98
N THR A 761 -28.12 -24.16 0.20
CA THR A 761 -26.87 -24.28 -0.58
C THR A 761 -27.23 -24.48 -2.04
N ILE A 762 -26.61 -23.68 -2.91
CA ILE A 762 -26.87 -23.68 -4.35
C ILE A 762 -25.59 -24.12 -5.06
N ASP A 763 -25.71 -25.18 -5.87
CA ASP A 763 -24.61 -25.70 -6.65
C ASP A 763 -24.60 -25.09 -8.07
N LEU A 764 -23.41 -24.70 -8.51
CA LEU A 764 -23.12 -24.14 -9.83
C LEU A 764 -22.09 -25.03 -10.52
N PRO A 765 -22.47 -26.18 -11.04
CA PRO A 765 -21.51 -27.21 -11.50
C PRO A 765 -20.56 -26.72 -12.60
N ASN A 766 -21.00 -25.75 -13.42
CA ASN A 766 -20.21 -25.15 -14.50
C ASN A 766 -19.58 -23.79 -14.13
N GLY A 767 -19.61 -23.44 -12.83
CA GLY A 767 -19.23 -22.12 -12.37
C GLY A 767 -20.33 -21.07 -12.58
N SER A 768 -20.02 -19.82 -12.23
CA SER A 768 -20.99 -18.72 -12.33
C SER A 768 -21.20 -18.18 -13.75
N GLY A 769 -20.51 -18.74 -14.75
CA GLY A 769 -20.58 -18.26 -16.13
C GLY A 769 -19.82 -16.93 -16.34
N ASP A 770 -20.18 -16.17 -17.37
CA ASP A 770 -19.54 -14.91 -17.77
C ASP A 770 -19.37 -13.97 -16.57
N PRO A 771 -18.15 -13.47 -16.29
CA PRO A 771 -17.89 -12.48 -15.24
C PRO A 771 -18.68 -11.17 -15.38
N ASN A 772 -19.26 -10.90 -16.57
CA ASN A 772 -20.10 -9.74 -16.86
C ASN A 772 -21.60 -10.03 -16.68
N LEU A 773 -22.01 -11.28 -16.47
CA LEU A 773 -23.37 -11.55 -16.08
C LEU A 773 -23.55 -11.13 -14.61
N PRO A 774 -24.63 -10.38 -14.29
CA PRO A 774 -25.01 -10.22 -12.90
C PRO A 774 -25.10 -11.64 -12.29
N PRO A 775 -24.73 -11.81 -11.02
CA PRO A 775 -24.89 -13.11 -10.35
C PRO A 775 -26.28 -13.59 -10.66
N PRO A 776 -26.45 -14.92 -10.94
CA PRO A 776 -27.77 -15.42 -11.24
C PRO A 776 -28.73 -14.78 -10.25
N ARG A 777 -29.70 -14.03 -10.75
CA ARG A 777 -30.75 -13.50 -9.89
C ARG A 777 -31.37 -14.73 -9.26
N ILE A 778 -31.02 -15.03 -8.03
CA ILE A 778 -31.66 -16.01 -7.18
C ILE A 778 -33.01 -15.38 -6.75
N GLY A 779 -33.60 -14.70 -7.63
CA GLY A 779 -34.84 -14.01 -7.54
C GLY A 779 -35.65 -14.28 -8.78
N ILE A 780 -35.86 -15.57 -9.08
CA ILE A 780 -36.96 -15.98 -9.95
C ILE A 780 -38.33 -15.66 -9.29
N TRP A 781 -38.29 -14.92 -8.19
CA TRP A 781 -39.47 -14.71 -7.34
C TRP A 781 -40.01 -13.28 -7.34
N LEU A 782 -39.48 -12.34 -8.14
CA LEU A 782 -39.92 -10.95 -8.13
C LEU A 782 -40.59 -10.46 -9.42
N ASP A 783 -40.86 -11.35 -10.40
CA ASP A 783 -41.52 -10.94 -11.65
C ASP A 783 -42.89 -11.64 -11.90
N GLU A 784 -43.63 -11.96 -10.87
CA GLU A 784 -45.07 -12.21 -11.03
C GLU A 784 -45.81 -11.56 -9.86
N GLN A 785 -46.11 -10.28 -10.01
CA GLN A 785 -47.33 -9.57 -9.70
C GLN A 785 -47.09 -8.07 -9.56
N ASN A 786 -47.56 -7.40 -10.61
CA ASN A 786 -47.85 -5.96 -10.82
C ASN A 786 -46.71 -5.09 -11.25
#